data_39839fc13041ad8a9e03dad613ec4ef7
#
_entry.id   39839fc13041ad8a9e03dad613ec4ef7
#
_cell.length_a   1.000
_cell.length_b   1.000
_cell.length_c   1.000
_cell.angle_alpha   90.00
_cell.angle_beta   90.00
_cell.angle_gamma   90.00
#
_symmetry.space_group_name_H-M   'P 1'
#
loop_
_entity.id
_entity.type
_entity.pdbx_description
1 polymer ?
#
loop_
_entity_poly.entity_id
_entity_poly.type
_entity_poly.pdbx_seq_one_letter_code
_entity_poly.pdbx_strand_id
1 'polypeptide(L)'
;MLNISQLLATELKLKPHQVQNALELLAEGATIPFIARYRKERTDEMDEVQLRDLQDRHNYLTELEERKKVIVNAIAQQDKLTPELQAKIASCLQKTELEDLYLPYRPKRRTRATIAREKGLEALATFIKSLNVKNGISASLEAESAKYISETLGVKSADEALKGASDILAEEVAEKAESRAYIRDYLLENGVFISRIKDEHPEGTTKFEMYRNYQIRVKNIAPHNLLALCRGEDEKILSFEVAFDEDFVLGYLESQEIKTQVRNIRDFYQVMLKDSFNRLMKTSLISEVTNEKKTFADIESIKTFETNLRELLLSAPAGMKPTMAIDPGFRTGCKVAILDETGQFLEYQAVFPHQAAEQRQKAAQTIKKLLEKYQVQLIAIGNGTASRETEEFVAEILPNIVHKPVKVMVNESGASIYSASDVAREEFPDLDITVRGAISIGRRLQDPLAELVKIDPKSIGVGQYQHDVDQKLLKKKLDETVESCVNYVGVDLNTASKELLTFVSGITPTIANNIIAYRNQNGAFKNRRQLLKVAKLGPKAFEQAAGFLRIRGGENPLDNTAVHPESYSLVQSIAADLGVSLNQVAQVAENLKKANIKKYVTETIGEPTLRDILSELEKPGRDPRAEFKYATFKEGIKEIRDLTVGMELEGIITNVANFGAFVDIGVHQDGLVHISQLADKFVDDPKKVVKVGQVVKVQVLEINEKLKRISLSMKGIKQ
;
A
#
# COMPACT_ATOMS: atom_id res chain seq x y z
N MET A 1 21.42 -16.71 -20.77
CA MET A 1 20.39 -16.44 -19.76
C MET A 1 20.93 -15.50 -18.75
N LEU A 2 20.13 -14.53 -18.35
CA LEU A 2 20.48 -13.56 -17.31
C LEU A 2 20.74 -14.30 -15.98
N ASN A 3 21.83 -14.00 -15.29
CA ASN A 3 22.02 -14.52 -13.94
C ASN A 3 21.20 -13.64 -12.98
N ILE A 4 19.93 -14.01 -12.78
CA ILE A 4 18.96 -13.24 -11.98
C ILE A 4 19.50 -13.02 -10.56
N SER A 5 20.10 -14.03 -9.92
CA SER A 5 20.62 -13.89 -8.56
C SER A 5 21.73 -12.85 -8.45
N GLN A 6 22.62 -12.79 -9.43
CA GLN A 6 23.71 -11.80 -9.44
C GLN A 6 23.20 -10.38 -9.73
N LEU A 7 22.21 -10.25 -10.62
CA LEU A 7 21.56 -8.97 -10.89
C LEU A 7 20.85 -8.45 -9.64
N LEU A 8 20.06 -9.29 -8.98
CA LEU A 8 19.37 -8.94 -7.73
C LEU A 8 20.34 -8.49 -6.63
N ALA A 9 21.46 -9.20 -6.48
CA ALA A 9 22.49 -8.80 -5.52
C ALA A 9 23.03 -7.39 -5.80
N THR A 10 23.24 -7.06 -7.07
CA THR A 10 23.74 -5.74 -7.48
C THR A 10 22.68 -4.65 -7.31
N GLU A 11 21.46 -4.87 -7.82
CA GLU A 11 20.36 -3.88 -7.77
C GLU A 11 19.93 -3.56 -6.34
N LEU A 12 19.78 -4.57 -5.48
CA LEU A 12 19.32 -4.45 -4.11
C LEU A 12 20.46 -4.20 -3.10
N LYS A 13 21.70 -4.12 -3.57
CA LYS A 13 22.91 -3.94 -2.73
C LYS A 13 23.03 -5.01 -1.64
N LEU A 14 22.72 -6.25 -1.99
CA LEU A 14 22.81 -7.43 -1.14
C LEU A 14 24.04 -8.26 -1.52
N LYS A 15 24.51 -9.08 -0.59
CA LYS A 15 25.56 -10.04 -0.89
C LYS A 15 25.01 -11.23 -1.70
N PRO A 16 25.77 -11.81 -2.67
CA PRO A 16 25.27 -12.92 -3.49
C PRO A 16 24.73 -14.11 -2.70
N HIS A 17 25.36 -14.48 -1.58
CA HIS A 17 24.91 -15.57 -0.73
C HIS A 17 23.60 -15.25 0.02
N GLN A 18 23.36 -13.97 0.40
CA GLN A 18 22.09 -13.56 0.99
C GLN A 18 20.93 -13.80 0.02
N VAL A 19 21.12 -13.35 -1.24
CA VAL A 19 20.12 -13.53 -2.30
C VAL A 19 19.86 -15.01 -2.55
N GLN A 20 20.91 -15.82 -2.70
CA GLN A 20 20.77 -17.24 -2.95
C GLN A 20 20.03 -17.95 -1.82
N ASN A 21 20.48 -17.78 -0.58
CA ASN A 21 19.90 -18.43 0.59
C ASN A 21 18.44 -17.99 0.83
N ALA A 22 18.13 -16.69 0.63
CA ALA A 22 16.77 -16.21 0.77
C ALA A 22 15.84 -16.79 -0.31
N LEU A 23 16.28 -16.87 -1.57
CA LEU A 23 15.49 -17.48 -2.65
C LEU A 23 15.30 -19.00 -2.44
N GLU A 24 16.29 -19.71 -1.91
CA GLU A 24 16.15 -21.12 -1.54
C GLU A 24 15.10 -21.31 -0.45
N LEU A 25 15.14 -20.51 0.63
CA LEU A 25 14.16 -20.57 1.71
C LEU A 25 12.75 -20.27 1.21
N LEU A 26 12.60 -19.27 0.33
CA LEU A 26 11.30 -18.94 -0.29
C LEU A 26 10.80 -20.07 -1.19
N ALA A 27 11.68 -20.70 -1.96
CA ALA A 27 11.35 -21.86 -2.81
C ALA A 27 10.97 -23.10 -1.99
N GLU A 28 11.56 -23.29 -0.82
CA GLU A 28 11.16 -24.27 0.17
C GLU A 28 9.79 -23.95 0.78
N GLY A 29 9.23 -22.76 0.52
CA GLY A 29 7.92 -22.27 0.99
C GLY A 29 7.97 -21.72 2.41
N ALA A 30 9.11 -21.22 2.86
CA ALA A 30 9.21 -20.44 4.09
C ALA A 30 8.58 -19.05 3.87
N THR A 31 7.86 -18.56 4.87
CA THR A 31 7.25 -17.23 4.84
C THR A 31 8.27 -16.14 5.19
N ILE A 32 8.05 -14.93 4.70
CA ILE A 32 8.96 -13.80 4.95
C ILE A 32 9.11 -13.49 6.44
N PRO A 33 8.05 -13.41 7.27
CA PRO A 33 8.21 -13.19 8.70
C PRO A 33 9.04 -14.27 9.39
N PHE A 34 8.87 -15.53 8.98
CA PHE A 34 9.65 -16.65 9.52
C PHE A 34 11.13 -16.54 9.16
N ILE A 35 11.43 -16.22 7.89
CA ILE A 35 12.82 -16.05 7.42
C ILE A 35 13.50 -14.91 8.20
N ALA A 36 12.86 -13.74 8.25
CA ALA A 36 13.39 -12.55 8.88
C ALA A 36 13.66 -12.74 10.38
N ARG A 37 12.85 -13.56 11.06
CA ARG A 37 12.98 -13.75 12.51
C ARG A 37 13.81 -14.97 12.90
N TYR A 38 13.66 -16.09 12.19
CA TYR A 38 14.21 -17.38 12.62
C TYR A 38 15.24 -17.98 11.67
N ARG A 39 15.63 -17.29 10.61
CA ARG A 39 16.66 -17.73 9.65
C ARG A 39 17.72 -16.66 9.39
N LYS A 40 18.00 -15.83 10.42
CA LYS A 40 18.93 -14.70 10.37
C LYS A 40 20.34 -15.11 9.95
N GLU A 41 20.84 -16.22 10.46
CA GLU A 41 22.17 -16.73 10.13
C GLU A 41 22.29 -17.13 8.66
N ARG A 42 21.23 -17.71 8.07
CA ARG A 42 21.23 -18.08 6.66
C ARG A 42 21.18 -16.88 5.72
N THR A 43 20.49 -15.81 6.14
CA THR A 43 20.29 -14.61 5.32
C THR A 43 21.17 -13.43 5.70
N ASP A 44 22.10 -13.63 6.65
CA ASP A 44 22.96 -12.55 7.17
C ASP A 44 22.11 -11.33 7.61
N GLU A 45 21.10 -11.63 8.47
CA GLU A 45 20.17 -10.67 9.10
C GLU A 45 19.31 -9.84 8.14
N MET A 46 18.92 -10.37 6.96
CA MET A 46 17.96 -9.69 6.10
C MET A 46 16.65 -9.44 6.84
N ASP A 47 16.15 -8.22 6.76
CA ASP A 47 14.86 -7.84 7.31
C ASP A 47 13.68 -8.15 6.35
N GLU A 48 12.44 -7.97 6.84
CA GLU A 48 11.25 -8.23 6.04
C GLU A 48 11.16 -7.36 4.79
N VAL A 49 11.63 -6.10 4.84
CA VAL A 49 11.58 -5.17 3.71
C VAL A 49 12.50 -5.66 2.61
N GLN A 50 13.75 -5.99 2.95
CA GLN A 50 14.72 -6.53 2.02
C GLN A 50 14.24 -7.84 1.38
N LEU A 51 13.61 -8.73 2.17
CA LEU A 51 13.08 -10.00 1.68
C LEU A 51 11.88 -9.80 0.74
N ARG A 52 11.00 -8.84 1.02
CA ARG A 52 9.87 -8.49 0.15
C ARG A 52 10.34 -7.86 -1.16
N ASP A 53 11.27 -6.92 -1.09
CA ASP A 53 11.86 -6.29 -2.28
C ASP A 53 12.56 -7.33 -3.15
N LEU A 54 13.31 -8.26 -2.54
CA LEU A 54 13.95 -9.38 -3.23
C LEU A 54 12.91 -10.27 -3.93
N GLN A 55 11.85 -10.66 -3.25
CA GLN A 55 10.80 -11.51 -3.80
C GLN A 55 10.05 -10.82 -4.95
N ASP A 56 9.65 -9.55 -4.77
CA ASP A 56 8.93 -8.79 -5.78
C ASP A 56 9.80 -8.60 -7.03
N ARG A 57 11.08 -8.25 -6.87
CA ARG A 57 11.99 -8.07 -8.00
C ARG A 57 12.34 -9.40 -8.68
N HIS A 58 12.51 -10.47 -7.93
CA HIS A 58 12.72 -11.81 -8.47
C HIS A 58 11.53 -12.26 -9.32
N ASN A 59 10.30 -12.08 -8.84
CA ASN A 59 9.08 -12.41 -9.59
C ASN A 59 9.00 -11.61 -10.89
N TYR A 60 9.25 -10.30 -10.83
CA TYR A 60 9.28 -9.44 -12.02
C TYR A 60 10.30 -9.92 -13.06
N LEU A 61 11.53 -10.22 -12.66
CA LEU A 61 12.57 -10.69 -13.58
C LEU A 61 12.26 -12.07 -14.15
N THR A 62 11.65 -12.95 -13.37
CA THR A 62 11.22 -14.28 -13.83
C THR A 62 10.13 -14.15 -14.89
N GLU A 63 9.10 -13.34 -14.65
CA GLU A 63 8.05 -13.05 -15.63
C GLU A 63 8.61 -12.39 -16.91
N LEU A 64 9.60 -11.50 -16.75
CA LEU A 64 10.27 -10.86 -17.87
C LEU A 64 11.04 -11.89 -18.72
N GLU A 65 11.78 -12.80 -18.09
CA GLU A 65 12.51 -13.87 -18.82
C GLU A 65 11.54 -14.84 -19.52
N GLU A 66 10.43 -15.17 -18.92
CA GLU A 66 9.38 -15.96 -19.61
C GLU A 66 8.80 -15.21 -20.81
N ARG A 67 8.53 -13.91 -20.64
CA ARG A 67 8.05 -13.06 -21.74
C ARG A 67 9.05 -12.97 -22.88
N LYS A 68 10.36 -12.84 -22.58
CA LYS A 68 11.45 -12.88 -23.58
C LYS A 68 11.43 -14.16 -24.39
N LYS A 69 11.26 -15.32 -23.76
CA LYS A 69 11.17 -16.61 -24.43
C LYS A 69 10.00 -16.65 -25.43
N VAL A 70 8.83 -16.16 -25.00
CA VAL A 70 7.64 -16.10 -25.88
C VAL A 70 7.89 -15.20 -27.10
N ILE A 71 8.51 -14.03 -26.88
CA ILE A 71 8.82 -13.07 -27.93
C ILE A 71 9.86 -13.65 -28.90
N VAL A 72 10.95 -14.20 -28.42
CA VAL A 72 12.00 -14.82 -29.26
C VAL A 72 11.40 -15.93 -30.13
N ASN A 73 10.57 -16.80 -29.56
CA ASN A 73 9.91 -17.85 -30.32
C ASN A 73 8.95 -17.30 -31.40
N ALA A 74 8.19 -16.25 -31.07
CA ALA A 74 7.26 -15.64 -32.01
C ALA A 74 7.98 -14.94 -33.17
N ILE A 75 9.15 -14.34 -32.95
CA ILE A 75 9.97 -13.72 -34.00
C ILE A 75 10.68 -14.80 -34.82
N ALA A 76 11.18 -15.88 -34.21
CA ALA A 76 11.82 -16.99 -34.88
C ALA A 76 10.86 -17.71 -35.84
N GLN A 77 9.58 -17.88 -35.44
CA GLN A 77 8.54 -18.46 -36.32
C GLN A 77 8.25 -17.60 -37.57
N GLN A 78 8.67 -16.36 -37.60
CA GLN A 78 8.55 -15.44 -38.71
C GLN A 78 9.84 -15.38 -39.58
N ASP A 79 10.87 -16.18 -39.26
CA ASP A 79 12.20 -16.15 -39.87
C ASP A 79 12.89 -14.76 -39.82
N LYS A 80 12.57 -13.96 -38.78
CA LYS A 80 13.06 -12.57 -38.60
C LYS A 80 13.99 -12.39 -37.44
N LEU A 81 14.35 -13.45 -36.69
CA LEU A 81 15.22 -13.36 -35.52
C LEU A 81 16.69 -13.27 -35.98
N THR A 82 17.29 -12.10 -35.80
CA THR A 82 18.72 -11.90 -36.02
C THR A 82 19.51 -12.06 -34.71
N PRO A 83 20.82 -12.40 -34.76
CA PRO A 83 21.68 -12.47 -33.55
C PRO A 83 21.70 -11.18 -32.76
N GLU A 84 21.71 -10.01 -33.44
CA GLU A 84 21.73 -8.68 -32.82
C GLU A 84 20.40 -8.43 -32.08
N LEU A 85 19.25 -8.76 -32.67
CA LEU A 85 17.94 -8.61 -32.04
C LEU A 85 17.82 -9.54 -30.82
N GLN A 86 18.29 -10.78 -30.96
CA GLN A 86 18.29 -11.73 -29.86
C GLN A 86 19.16 -11.24 -28.68
N ALA A 87 20.32 -10.64 -28.96
CA ALA A 87 21.17 -10.05 -27.94
C ALA A 87 20.51 -8.84 -27.25
N LYS A 88 19.86 -7.94 -28.03
CA LYS A 88 19.09 -6.82 -27.47
C LYS A 88 17.96 -7.31 -26.58
N ILE A 89 17.16 -8.28 -27.01
CA ILE A 89 16.09 -8.88 -26.21
C ILE A 89 16.65 -9.49 -24.93
N ALA A 90 17.76 -10.25 -25.02
CA ALA A 90 18.37 -10.88 -23.86
C ALA A 90 18.86 -9.88 -22.81
N SER A 91 19.34 -8.71 -23.22
CA SER A 91 19.85 -7.67 -22.33
C SER A 91 18.78 -6.77 -21.70
N CYS A 92 17.52 -6.79 -22.20
CA CYS A 92 16.45 -5.98 -21.64
C CYS A 92 16.17 -6.32 -20.16
N LEU A 93 16.02 -5.27 -19.34
CA LEU A 93 15.64 -5.38 -17.92
C LEU A 93 14.27 -4.76 -17.63
N GLN A 94 13.67 -4.12 -18.62
CA GLN A 94 12.38 -3.46 -18.52
C GLN A 94 11.41 -4.00 -19.57
N LYS A 95 10.16 -4.22 -19.15
CA LYS A 95 9.10 -4.74 -20.00
C LYS A 95 8.77 -3.80 -21.16
N THR A 96 8.82 -2.49 -20.94
CA THR A 96 8.53 -1.47 -21.95
C THR A 96 9.52 -1.54 -23.12
N GLU A 97 10.83 -1.59 -22.82
CA GLU A 97 11.87 -1.76 -23.84
C GLU A 97 11.71 -3.08 -24.63
N LEU A 98 11.37 -4.15 -23.90
CA LEU A 98 11.13 -5.46 -24.51
C LEU A 98 9.93 -5.44 -25.47
N GLU A 99 8.83 -4.79 -25.09
CA GLU A 99 7.64 -4.67 -25.96
C GLU A 99 7.91 -3.74 -27.16
N ASP A 100 8.73 -2.70 -27.02
CA ASP A 100 9.15 -1.86 -28.14
C ASP A 100 9.97 -2.67 -29.19
N LEU A 101 10.89 -3.53 -28.74
CA LEU A 101 11.63 -4.43 -29.63
C LEU A 101 10.71 -5.46 -30.33
N TYR A 102 9.63 -5.87 -29.69
CA TYR A 102 8.67 -6.81 -30.24
C TYR A 102 7.63 -6.16 -31.16
N LEU A 103 7.41 -4.84 -31.03
CA LEU A 103 6.33 -4.12 -31.72
C LEU A 103 6.28 -4.36 -33.25
N PRO A 104 7.41 -4.38 -34.01
CA PRO A 104 7.40 -4.65 -35.44
C PRO A 104 6.96 -6.08 -35.80
N TYR A 105 7.07 -7.03 -34.89
CA TYR A 105 6.82 -8.47 -35.11
C TYR A 105 5.49 -8.94 -34.50
N ARG A 106 4.84 -8.07 -33.76
CA ARG A 106 3.57 -8.40 -33.08
C ARG A 106 2.45 -8.59 -34.12
N PRO A 107 1.61 -9.64 -34.02
CA PRO A 107 0.43 -9.79 -34.84
C PRO A 107 -0.45 -8.52 -34.75
N LYS A 108 -0.70 -7.90 -35.89
CA LYS A 108 -1.45 -6.66 -36.03
C LYS A 108 -2.86 -6.89 -36.50
N ARG A 109 -3.78 -6.03 -36.11
CA ARG A 109 -5.04 -5.86 -36.81
C ARG A 109 -4.74 -5.26 -38.19
N ARG A 110 -5.70 -5.36 -39.14
CA ARG A 110 -5.56 -4.80 -40.48
C ARG A 110 -5.34 -3.28 -40.42
N THR A 111 -4.08 -2.83 -40.58
CA THR A 111 -3.66 -1.43 -40.57
C THR A 111 -3.71 -0.82 -41.97
N ARG A 112 -3.58 0.52 -42.09
CA ARG A 112 -3.42 1.17 -43.41
C ARG A 112 -2.19 0.64 -44.15
N ALA A 113 -1.09 0.43 -43.44
CA ALA A 113 0.12 -0.16 -44.02
C ALA A 113 -0.09 -1.59 -44.49
N THR A 114 -0.82 -2.43 -43.74
CA THR A 114 -1.18 -3.78 -44.16
C THR A 114 -2.01 -3.75 -45.44
N ILE A 115 -3.02 -2.88 -45.52
CA ILE A 115 -3.84 -2.69 -46.71
C ILE A 115 -2.98 -2.23 -47.90
N ALA A 116 -2.03 -1.32 -47.66
CA ALA A 116 -1.12 -0.86 -48.70
C ALA A 116 -0.20 -1.99 -49.22
N ARG A 117 0.29 -2.85 -48.33
CA ARG A 117 1.07 -4.05 -48.73
C ARG A 117 0.21 -5.04 -49.53
N GLU A 118 -1.04 -5.29 -49.11
CA GLU A 118 -2.00 -6.12 -49.86
C GLU A 118 -2.25 -5.56 -51.28
N LYS A 119 -2.20 -4.24 -51.45
CA LYS A 119 -2.30 -3.54 -52.75
C LYS A 119 -0.98 -3.55 -53.55
N GLY A 120 0.06 -4.23 -53.08
CA GLY A 120 1.35 -4.33 -53.77
C GLY A 120 2.24 -3.10 -53.72
N LEU A 121 1.97 -2.16 -52.77
CA LEU A 121 2.69 -0.90 -52.68
C LEU A 121 4.02 -0.97 -51.89
N GLU A 122 4.40 -2.15 -51.39
CA GLU A 122 5.69 -2.40 -50.69
C GLU A 122 6.89 -2.06 -51.58
N ALA A 123 6.79 -2.42 -52.89
CA ALA A 123 7.85 -2.12 -53.88
C ALA A 123 8.04 -0.60 -54.06
N LEU A 124 6.95 0.18 -54.08
CA LEU A 124 7.02 1.65 -54.15
C LEU A 124 7.63 2.24 -52.87
N ALA A 125 7.25 1.73 -51.69
CA ALA A 125 7.86 2.16 -50.42
C ALA A 125 9.36 1.86 -50.42
N THR A 126 9.79 0.68 -50.88
CA THR A 126 11.20 0.29 -50.99
C THR A 126 11.95 1.19 -51.98
N PHE A 127 11.34 1.53 -53.12
CA PHE A 127 11.90 2.45 -54.09
C PHE A 127 12.13 3.85 -53.46
N ILE A 128 11.13 4.41 -52.81
CA ILE A 128 11.26 5.71 -52.09
C ILE A 128 12.37 5.66 -51.05
N LYS A 129 12.47 4.57 -50.31
CA LYS A 129 13.52 4.35 -49.32
C LYS A 129 14.92 4.31 -49.94
N SER A 130 15.06 3.73 -51.16
CA SER A 130 16.33 3.72 -51.88
C SER A 130 16.82 5.10 -52.35
N LEU A 131 15.90 6.05 -52.54
CA LEU A 131 16.22 7.46 -52.89
C LEU A 131 16.65 8.27 -51.68
N ASN A 132 16.37 7.82 -50.46
CA ASN A 132 16.70 8.54 -49.25
C ASN A 132 18.14 8.25 -48.79
N VAL A 133 19.11 8.61 -49.58
CA VAL A 133 20.54 8.42 -49.34
C VAL A 133 21.29 9.72 -49.53
N LYS A 134 22.48 9.89 -48.89
CA LYS A 134 23.25 11.11 -48.86
C LYS A 134 23.52 11.74 -50.25
N ASN A 135 23.71 10.93 -51.27
CA ASN A 135 23.91 11.36 -52.67
C ASN A 135 22.73 10.84 -53.55
N GLY A 136 21.49 10.97 -53.04
CA GLY A 136 20.30 10.51 -53.74
C GLY A 136 20.09 11.24 -55.06
N ILE A 137 19.49 10.52 -56.04
CA ILE A 137 19.13 11.05 -57.37
C ILE A 137 17.72 11.62 -57.26
N SER A 138 17.50 12.77 -57.90
CA SER A 138 16.12 13.29 -58.05
C SER A 138 15.31 12.36 -58.95
N ALA A 139 14.18 11.90 -58.47
CA ALA A 139 13.22 11.12 -59.23
C ALA A 139 11.81 11.70 -59.02
N SER A 140 10.97 11.65 -60.05
CA SER A 140 9.56 12.03 -59.89
C SER A 140 8.81 10.93 -59.16
N LEU A 141 8.43 11.20 -57.93
CA LEU A 141 7.62 10.28 -57.12
C LEU A 141 6.25 10.02 -57.74
N GLU A 142 5.69 11.05 -58.38
CA GLU A 142 4.40 10.97 -59.04
C GLU A 142 4.45 10.04 -60.27
N ALA A 143 5.51 10.21 -61.11
CA ALA A 143 5.70 9.32 -62.27
C ALA A 143 5.95 7.87 -61.89
N GLU A 144 6.69 7.64 -60.82
CA GLU A 144 6.90 6.28 -60.29
C GLU A 144 5.62 5.71 -59.69
N SER A 145 4.90 6.47 -58.88
CA SER A 145 3.64 6.04 -58.24
C SER A 145 2.56 5.68 -59.27
N ALA A 146 2.56 6.38 -60.44
CA ALA A 146 1.63 6.08 -61.55
C ALA A 146 1.76 4.64 -62.10
N LYS A 147 2.93 4.01 -61.98
CA LYS A 147 3.16 2.62 -62.40
C LYS A 147 2.41 1.61 -61.49
N TYR A 148 1.97 2.00 -60.34
CA TYR A 148 1.28 1.14 -59.37
C TYR A 148 -0.24 1.32 -59.40
N ILE A 149 -0.80 2.10 -60.35
CA ILE A 149 -2.23 2.24 -60.54
C ILE A 149 -2.77 0.89 -61.04
N SER A 150 -3.73 0.32 -60.32
CA SER A 150 -4.31 -0.97 -60.63
C SER A 150 -5.75 -1.09 -60.14
N GLU A 151 -6.70 -1.22 -61.03
CA GLU A 151 -8.09 -1.44 -60.67
C GLU A 151 -8.29 -2.76 -59.90
N THR A 152 -7.54 -3.80 -60.26
CA THR A 152 -7.62 -5.14 -59.63
C THR A 152 -7.14 -5.12 -58.18
N LEU A 153 -6.17 -4.29 -57.88
CA LEU A 153 -5.64 -4.09 -56.53
C LEU A 153 -6.29 -2.91 -55.80
N GLY A 154 -7.21 -2.21 -56.47
CA GLY A 154 -7.96 -1.10 -55.90
C GLY A 154 -7.11 0.17 -55.64
N VAL A 155 -6.09 0.41 -56.50
CA VAL A 155 -5.27 1.64 -56.51
C VAL A 155 -5.74 2.51 -57.70
N LYS A 156 -6.43 3.60 -57.39
CA LYS A 156 -7.13 4.41 -58.41
C LYS A 156 -6.31 5.58 -58.97
N SER A 157 -5.28 6.03 -58.24
CA SER A 157 -4.46 7.16 -58.65
C SER A 157 -3.01 7.04 -58.14
N ALA A 158 -2.11 7.82 -58.72
CA ALA A 158 -0.73 7.94 -58.29
C ALA A 158 -0.65 8.47 -56.85
N ASP A 159 -1.53 9.40 -56.45
CA ASP A 159 -1.63 9.92 -55.09
C ASP A 159 -2.03 8.85 -54.08
N GLU A 160 -2.97 7.95 -54.46
CA GLU A 160 -3.36 6.82 -53.60
C GLU A 160 -2.20 5.83 -53.43
N ALA A 161 -1.44 5.56 -54.52
CA ALA A 161 -0.25 4.73 -54.45
C ALA A 161 0.82 5.34 -53.53
N LEU A 162 1.09 6.64 -53.69
CA LEU A 162 2.08 7.38 -52.88
C LEU A 162 1.68 7.42 -51.44
N LYS A 163 0.40 7.64 -51.10
CA LYS A 163 -0.14 7.63 -49.77
C LYS A 163 -0.02 6.25 -49.11
N GLY A 164 -0.28 5.16 -49.89
CA GLY A 164 -0.09 3.80 -49.36
C GLY A 164 1.36 3.49 -49.07
N ALA A 165 2.31 3.92 -49.93
CA ALA A 165 3.73 3.81 -49.65
C ALA A 165 4.15 4.62 -48.40
N SER A 166 3.58 5.82 -48.24
CA SER A 166 3.77 6.65 -47.06
C SER A 166 3.24 5.96 -45.79
N ASP A 167 2.07 5.32 -45.84
CA ASP A 167 1.52 4.58 -44.70
C ASP A 167 2.42 3.39 -44.28
N ILE A 168 3.06 2.72 -45.22
CA ILE A 168 4.03 1.64 -44.92
C ILE A 168 5.27 2.20 -44.24
N LEU A 169 5.87 3.26 -44.79
CA LEU A 169 7.06 3.89 -44.20
C LEU A 169 6.77 4.52 -42.84
N ALA A 170 5.60 5.14 -42.69
CA ALA A 170 5.17 5.73 -41.44
C ALA A 170 5.04 4.67 -40.31
N GLU A 171 4.52 3.48 -40.63
CA GLU A 171 4.44 2.36 -39.68
C GLU A 171 5.84 1.85 -39.34
N GLU A 172 6.75 1.70 -40.29
CA GLU A 172 8.12 1.29 -40.02
C GLU A 172 8.85 2.23 -39.08
N VAL A 173 8.68 3.55 -39.25
CA VAL A 173 9.28 4.55 -38.39
C VAL A 173 8.66 4.51 -36.98
N ALA A 174 7.32 4.42 -36.89
CA ALA A 174 6.60 4.43 -35.63
C ALA A 174 6.95 3.23 -34.73
N GLU A 175 7.47 2.15 -35.31
CA GLU A 175 7.81 0.91 -34.62
C GLU A 175 9.30 0.79 -34.28
N LYS A 176 10.11 1.78 -34.60
CA LYS A 176 11.52 1.80 -34.21
C LYS A 176 11.68 1.99 -32.71
N ALA A 177 12.20 0.97 -32.02
CA ALA A 177 12.37 0.96 -30.59
C ALA A 177 13.24 2.16 -30.09
N GLU A 178 14.31 2.48 -30.82
CA GLU A 178 15.23 3.59 -30.49
C GLU A 178 14.52 4.95 -30.54
N SER A 179 13.68 5.18 -31.54
CA SER A 179 12.92 6.43 -31.68
C SER A 179 11.85 6.55 -30.60
N ARG A 180 11.17 5.47 -30.30
CA ARG A 180 10.17 5.42 -29.21
C ARG A 180 10.81 5.70 -27.86
N ALA A 181 11.92 5.03 -27.55
CA ALA A 181 12.64 5.24 -26.29
C ALA A 181 13.09 6.71 -26.14
N TYR A 182 13.72 7.27 -27.19
CA TYR A 182 14.18 8.67 -27.14
C TYR A 182 13.03 9.66 -26.90
N ILE A 183 11.92 9.51 -27.61
CA ILE A 183 10.77 10.42 -27.48
C ILE A 183 10.11 10.23 -26.10
N ARG A 184 10.02 9.03 -25.59
CA ARG A 184 9.51 8.73 -24.24
C ARG A 184 10.35 9.45 -23.17
N ASP A 185 11.68 9.32 -23.24
CA ASP A 185 12.60 9.97 -22.33
C ASP A 185 12.50 11.50 -22.43
N TYR A 186 12.36 12.00 -23.65
CA TYR A 186 12.12 13.43 -23.87
C TYR A 186 10.83 13.92 -23.21
N LEU A 187 9.73 13.18 -23.34
CA LEU A 187 8.44 13.50 -22.70
C LEU A 187 8.52 13.44 -21.18
N LEU A 188 9.23 12.46 -20.61
CA LEU A 188 9.46 12.34 -19.17
C LEU A 188 10.23 13.54 -18.61
N GLU A 189 11.28 14.00 -19.30
CA GLU A 189 12.15 15.08 -18.86
C GLU A 189 11.57 16.47 -19.12
N ASN A 190 10.94 16.69 -20.27
CA ASN A 190 10.56 18.00 -20.77
C ASN A 190 9.05 18.22 -20.89
N GLY A 191 8.27 17.15 -20.90
CA GLY A 191 6.82 17.22 -20.94
C GLY A 191 6.25 17.99 -19.74
N VAL A 192 5.09 18.61 -19.95
CA VAL A 192 4.37 19.38 -18.94
C VAL A 192 2.95 18.87 -18.85
N PHE A 193 2.52 18.41 -17.68
CA PHE A 193 1.11 18.18 -17.41
C PHE A 193 0.39 19.53 -17.31
N ILE A 194 -0.65 19.69 -18.11
CA ILE A 194 -1.54 20.85 -18.07
C ILE A 194 -2.95 20.33 -17.77
N SER A 195 -3.58 20.91 -16.74
CA SER A 195 -4.97 20.56 -16.43
C SER A 195 -5.88 21.81 -16.48
N ARG A 196 -7.14 21.57 -16.81
CA ARG A 196 -8.20 22.58 -16.89
C ARG A 196 -9.50 21.98 -16.33
N ILE A 197 -10.21 22.76 -15.53
CA ILE A 197 -11.59 22.41 -15.16
C ILE A 197 -12.47 22.77 -16.35
N LYS A 198 -13.44 21.89 -16.66
CA LYS A 198 -14.37 22.09 -17.77
C LYS A 198 -15.30 23.28 -17.50
N ASP A 199 -15.68 23.99 -18.56
CA ASP A 199 -16.43 25.24 -18.48
C ASP A 199 -17.80 25.11 -17.80
N GLU A 200 -18.37 23.90 -17.74
CA GLU A 200 -19.62 23.59 -17.04
C GLU A 200 -19.53 23.73 -15.51
N HIS A 201 -18.32 23.88 -14.97
CA HIS A 201 -18.04 24.03 -13.54
C HIS A 201 -17.52 25.45 -13.22
N PRO A 202 -18.37 26.37 -12.71
CA PRO A 202 -17.95 27.71 -12.33
C PRO A 202 -16.84 27.73 -11.29
N GLU A 203 -16.12 28.84 -11.22
CA GLU A 203 -15.03 29.01 -10.26
C GLU A 203 -15.51 28.88 -8.80
N GLY A 204 -14.77 28.16 -7.98
CA GLY A 204 -15.07 27.93 -6.57
C GLY A 204 -16.14 26.86 -6.29
N THR A 205 -16.62 26.14 -7.32
CA THR A 205 -17.70 25.14 -7.14
C THR A 205 -17.21 23.71 -7.00
N THR A 206 -15.92 23.44 -7.29
CA THR A 206 -15.37 22.08 -7.26
C THR A 206 -14.29 21.90 -6.21
N LYS A 207 -14.10 20.67 -5.75
CA LYS A 207 -12.98 20.30 -4.88
C LYS A 207 -11.61 20.32 -5.60
N PHE A 208 -11.60 20.48 -6.93
CA PHE A 208 -10.40 20.46 -7.78
C PHE A 208 -9.91 21.87 -8.17
N GLU A 209 -10.36 22.92 -7.50
CA GLU A 209 -10.03 24.32 -7.86
C GLU A 209 -8.52 24.59 -7.99
N MET A 210 -7.68 23.93 -7.19
CA MET A 210 -6.24 24.11 -7.32
C MET A 210 -5.67 23.56 -8.65
N TYR A 211 -6.44 22.77 -9.38
CA TYR A 211 -6.08 22.20 -10.67
C TYR A 211 -6.73 22.92 -11.86
N ARG A 212 -7.41 24.04 -11.67
CA ARG A 212 -8.13 24.78 -12.73
C ARG A 212 -7.22 25.24 -13.87
N ASN A 213 -6.02 25.72 -13.54
CA ASN A 213 -4.99 26.15 -14.48
C ASN A 213 -3.62 25.61 -14.00
N TYR A 214 -3.57 24.32 -13.68
CA TYR A 214 -2.39 23.72 -13.10
C TYR A 214 -1.42 23.27 -14.18
N GLN A 215 -0.14 23.60 -14.00
CA GLN A 215 0.95 23.22 -14.92
C GLN A 215 2.15 22.75 -14.11
N ILE A 216 2.69 21.57 -14.47
CA ILE A 216 3.89 21.03 -13.83
C ILE A 216 4.65 20.13 -14.79
N ARG A 217 5.97 20.16 -14.74
CA ARG A 217 6.80 19.22 -15.52
C ARG A 217 6.47 17.79 -15.10
N VAL A 218 6.37 16.88 -16.09
CA VAL A 218 6.09 15.45 -15.89
C VAL A 218 7.02 14.83 -14.84
N LYS A 219 8.32 15.15 -14.90
CA LYS A 219 9.30 14.63 -13.93
C LYS A 219 9.09 15.07 -12.49
N ASN A 220 8.46 16.23 -12.28
CA ASN A 220 8.34 16.88 -10.96
C ASN A 220 6.97 16.70 -10.31
N ILE A 221 6.01 16.05 -10.98
CA ILE A 221 4.67 15.91 -10.42
C ILE A 221 4.71 15.04 -9.15
N ALA A 222 4.14 15.56 -8.07
CA ALA A 222 4.01 14.79 -6.84
C ALA A 222 2.92 13.70 -6.99
N PRO A 223 3.09 12.52 -6.38
CA PRO A 223 2.15 11.41 -6.46
C PRO A 223 0.69 11.80 -6.21
N HIS A 224 0.41 12.51 -5.13
CA HIS A 224 -0.94 12.93 -4.78
C HIS A 224 -1.57 13.90 -5.78
N ASN A 225 -0.78 14.76 -6.44
CA ASN A 225 -1.28 15.66 -7.48
C ASN A 225 -1.68 14.87 -8.73
N LEU A 226 -0.88 13.88 -9.15
CA LEU A 226 -1.23 13.04 -10.29
C LEU A 226 -2.50 12.22 -10.01
N LEU A 227 -2.61 11.63 -8.82
CA LEU A 227 -3.83 10.91 -8.43
C LEU A 227 -5.05 11.82 -8.41
N ALA A 228 -4.91 13.08 -7.96
CA ALA A 228 -5.97 14.06 -8.00
C ALA A 228 -6.40 14.43 -9.43
N LEU A 229 -5.42 14.58 -10.35
CA LEU A 229 -5.72 14.82 -11.77
C LEU A 229 -6.48 13.65 -12.39
N CYS A 230 -6.01 12.41 -12.18
CA CYS A 230 -6.69 11.21 -12.66
C CYS A 230 -8.13 11.12 -12.12
N ARG A 231 -8.32 11.31 -10.80
CA ARG A 231 -9.66 11.32 -10.20
C ARG A 231 -10.55 12.40 -10.80
N GLY A 232 -10.04 13.62 -10.98
CA GLY A 232 -10.82 14.73 -11.55
C GLY A 232 -11.22 14.46 -12.99
N GLU A 233 -10.41 13.76 -13.76
CA GLU A 233 -10.72 13.30 -15.13
C GLU A 233 -11.78 12.20 -15.10
N ASP A 234 -11.66 11.19 -14.24
CA ASP A 234 -12.63 10.10 -14.06
C ASP A 234 -14.00 10.64 -13.62
N GLU A 235 -14.02 11.64 -12.74
CA GLU A 235 -15.22 12.36 -12.33
C GLU A 235 -15.75 13.32 -13.42
N LYS A 236 -15.06 13.45 -14.56
CA LYS A 236 -15.38 14.32 -15.69
C LYS A 236 -15.40 15.81 -15.36
N ILE A 237 -14.78 16.21 -14.26
CA ILE A 237 -14.72 17.61 -13.82
C ILE A 237 -13.55 18.34 -14.50
N LEU A 238 -12.40 17.68 -14.65
CA LEU A 238 -11.26 18.26 -15.35
C LEU A 238 -10.80 17.40 -16.53
N SER A 239 -9.96 17.99 -17.35
CA SER A 239 -9.18 17.31 -18.35
C SER A 239 -7.70 17.67 -18.13
N PHE A 240 -6.80 16.74 -18.41
CA PHE A 240 -5.38 17.03 -18.41
C PHE A 240 -4.69 16.38 -19.61
N GLU A 241 -3.59 16.98 -20.03
CA GLU A 241 -2.81 16.56 -21.18
C GLU A 241 -1.32 16.73 -20.89
N VAL A 242 -0.49 16.09 -21.69
CA VAL A 242 0.96 16.31 -21.71
C VAL A 242 1.31 17.22 -22.88
N ALA A 243 1.68 18.46 -22.55
CA ALA A 243 2.18 19.43 -23.53
C ALA A 243 3.71 19.30 -23.65
N PHE A 244 4.22 19.46 -24.85
CA PHE A 244 5.65 19.41 -25.18
C PHE A 244 5.92 20.11 -26.50
N ASP A 245 7.19 20.33 -26.83
CA ASP A 245 7.61 20.90 -28.10
C ASP A 245 7.55 19.84 -29.21
N GLU A 246 6.49 19.87 -30.03
CA GLU A 246 6.29 18.94 -31.14
C GLU A 246 7.32 19.17 -32.26
N ASP A 247 7.73 20.41 -32.52
CA ASP A 247 8.72 20.74 -33.56
C ASP A 247 10.09 20.15 -33.21
N PHE A 248 10.44 20.12 -31.93
CA PHE A 248 11.65 19.46 -31.46
C PHE A 248 11.59 17.93 -31.74
N VAL A 249 10.47 17.28 -31.44
CA VAL A 249 10.30 15.83 -31.69
C VAL A 249 10.33 15.52 -33.17
N LEU A 250 9.65 16.33 -34.01
CA LEU A 250 9.67 16.15 -35.45
C LEU A 250 11.08 16.41 -36.01
N GLY A 251 11.79 17.43 -35.53
CA GLY A 251 13.19 17.71 -35.90
C GLY A 251 14.13 16.54 -35.56
N TYR A 252 13.94 15.91 -34.39
CA TYR A 252 14.64 14.65 -34.05
C TYR A 252 14.35 13.53 -35.06
N LEU A 253 13.08 13.23 -35.36
CA LEU A 253 12.71 12.21 -36.31
C LEU A 253 13.27 12.52 -37.72
N GLU A 254 13.21 13.77 -38.17
CA GLU A 254 13.82 14.21 -39.42
C GLU A 254 15.32 13.92 -39.44
N SER A 255 16.02 14.24 -38.36
CA SER A 255 17.48 14.03 -38.24
C SER A 255 17.88 12.57 -38.32
N GLN A 256 17.03 11.67 -37.81
CA GLN A 256 17.27 10.23 -37.83
C GLN A 256 16.89 9.58 -39.17
N GLU A 257 15.81 10.05 -39.80
CA GLU A 257 15.20 9.37 -40.95
C GLU A 257 15.57 9.98 -42.30
N ILE A 258 15.79 11.32 -42.38
CA ILE A 258 16.08 12.00 -43.65
C ILE A 258 17.58 12.04 -43.88
N LYS A 259 18.02 11.28 -44.93
CA LYS A 259 19.44 11.20 -45.35
C LYS A 259 19.74 11.95 -46.62
N THR A 260 18.73 12.24 -47.40
CA THR A 260 18.89 12.91 -48.72
C THR A 260 18.79 14.43 -48.62
N GLN A 261 19.45 15.13 -49.58
CA GLN A 261 19.30 16.57 -49.80
C GLN A 261 18.30 16.87 -50.94
N VAL A 262 17.78 15.85 -51.61
CA VAL A 262 16.83 16.01 -52.76
C VAL A 262 15.49 16.50 -52.19
N ARG A 263 15.08 17.69 -52.62
CA ARG A 263 13.96 18.44 -52.04
C ARG A 263 12.65 17.68 -51.99
N ASN A 264 12.18 17.11 -53.15
CA ASN A 264 10.91 16.42 -53.23
C ASN A 264 10.87 15.13 -52.39
N ILE A 265 11.99 14.44 -52.20
CA ILE A 265 12.11 13.29 -51.33
C ILE A 265 12.08 13.73 -49.87
N ARG A 266 12.78 14.77 -49.55
CA ARG A 266 12.79 15.37 -48.24
C ARG A 266 11.40 15.84 -47.78
N ASP A 267 10.71 16.59 -48.66
CA ASP A 267 9.34 17.09 -48.44
C ASP A 267 8.37 15.88 -48.21
N PHE A 268 8.50 14.81 -48.99
CA PHE A 268 7.73 13.60 -48.75
C PHE A 268 7.97 12.98 -47.38
N TYR A 269 9.24 12.84 -46.99
CA TYR A 269 9.60 12.32 -45.66
C TYR A 269 9.10 13.20 -44.53
N GLN A 270 9.16 14.52 -44.64
CA GLN A 270 8.64 15.42 -43.63
C GLN A 270 7.14 15.24 -43.38
N VAL A 271 6.36 15.13 -44.48
CA VAL A 271 4.91 14.87 -44.36
C VAL A 271 4.64 13.51 -43.76
N MET A 272 5.36 12.47 -44.19
CA MET A 272 5.22 11.10 -43.72
C MET A 272 5.60 11.00 -42.23
N LEU A 273 6.69 11.63 -41.77
CA LEU A 273 7.14 11.63 -40.38
C LEU A 273 6.14 12.34 -39.47
N LYS A 274 5.56 13.45 -39.94
CA LYS A 274 4.51 14.16 -39.21
C LYS A 274 3.26 13.28 -39.04
N ASP A 275 2.83 12.54 -40.07
CA ASP A 275 1.73 11.56 -39.99
C ASP A 275 2.11 10.41 -39.05
N SER A 276 3.30 9.84 -39.19
CA SER A 276 3.81 8.76 -38.35
C SER A 276 3.75 9.14 -36.87
N PHE A 277 4.30 10.32 -36.52
CA PHE A 277 4.28 10.79 -35.16
C PHE A 277 2.84 11.03 -34.66
N ASN A 278 2.07 11.88 -35.33
CA ASN A 278 0.76 12.31 -34.83
C ASN A 278 -0.27 11.18 -34.76
N ARG A 279 -0.25 10.27 -35.73
CA ARG A 279 -1.25 9.19 -35.83
C ARG A 279 -0.84 7.90 -35.12
N LEU A 280 0.45 7.56 -35.15
CA LEU A 280 0.91 6.24 -34.67
C LEU A 280 1.69 6.28 -33.37
N MET A 281 2.40 7.36 -33.06
CA MET A 281 3.30 7.43 -31.90
C MET A 281 2.75 8.29 -30.74
N LYS A 282 2.29 9.51 -31.03
CA LYS A 282 1.99 10.54 -30.04
C LYS A 282 1.09 10.05 -28.92
N THR A 283 -0.09 9.52 -29.27
CA THR A 283 -1.06 9.08 -28.25
C THR A 283 -0.54 7.91 -27.42
N SER A 284 0.15 6.94 -28.06
CA SER A 284 0.69 5.79 -27.33
C SER A 284 1.81 6.19 -26.38
N LEU A 285 2.73 7.05 -26.81
CA LEU A 285 3.87 7.52 -25.99
C LEU A 285 3.40 8.40 -24.82
N ILE A 286 2.44 9.30 -25.05
CA ILE A 286 1.82 10.08 -23.96
C ILE A 286 1.17 9.16 -22.94
N SER A 287 0.41 8.15 -23.41
CA SER A 287 -0.22 7.16 -22.52
C SER A 287 0.81 6.35 -21.74
N GLU A 288 1.92 5.92 -22.39
CA GLU A 288 3.01 5.20 -21.73
C GLU A 288 3.64 6.03 -20.63
N VAL A 289 3.98 7.30 -20.91
CA VAL A 289 4.55 8.24 -19.94
C VAL A 289 3.59 8.52 -18.78
N THR A 290 2.31 8.73 -19.07
CA THR A 290 1.29 8.96 -18.05
C THR A 290 1.12 7.73 -17.17
N ASN A 291 1.07 6.53 -17.76
CA ASN A 291 0.95 5.27 -17.03
C ASN A 291 2.19 4.96 -16.18
N GLU A 292 3.39 5.26 -16.66
CA GLU A 292 4.63 5.13 -15.89
C GLU A 292 4.60 6.01 -14.64
N LYS A 293 4.22 7.28 -14.81
CA LYS A 293 4.08 8.21 -13.67
C LYS A 293 2.94 7.80 -12.73
N LYS A 294 1.83 7.29 -13.27
CA LYS A 294 0.72 6.76 -12.45
C LYS A 294 1.17 5.56 -11.62
N THR A 295 1.90 4.62 -12.24
CA THR A 295 2.45 3.46 -11.52
C THR A 295 3.39 3.89 -10.39
N PHE A 296 4.27 4.85 -10.65
CA PHE A 296 5.11 5.43 -9.63
C PHE A 296 4.30 6.08 -8.49
N ALA A 297 3.26 6.87 -8.85
CA ALA A 297 2.39 7.51 -7.88
C ALA A 297 1.62 6.49 -7.02
N ASP A 298 1.16 5.40 -7.62
CA ASP A 298 0.49 4.30 -6.92
C ASP A 298 1.42 3.66 -5.89
N ILE A 299 2.63 3.30 -6.28
CA ILE A 299 3.62 2.65 -5.40
C ILE A 299 3.95 3.57 -4.22
N GLU A 300 4.27 4.83 -4.46
CA GLU A 300 4.63 5.78 -3.39
C GLU A 300 3.46 6.08 -2.44
N SER A 301 2.24 6.15 -2.98
CA SER A 301 1.04 6.33 -2.14
C SER A 301 0.74 5.09 -1.32
N ILE A 302 0.85 3.90 -1.89
CA ILE A 302 0.64 2.64 -1.19
C ILE A 302 1.65 2.47 -0.06
N LYS A 303 2.92 2.81 -0.23
CA LYS A 303 3.92 2.82 0.86
C LYS A 303 3.49 3.70 2.05
N THR A 304 2.84 4.82 1.74
CA THR A 304 2.28 5.70 2.79
C THR A 304 1.11 5.01 3.50
N PHE A 305 0.23 4.35 2.76
CA PHE A 305 -0.90 3.62 3.32
C PHE A 305 -0.46 2.42 4.17
N GLU A 306 0.56 1.69 3.74
CA GLU A 306 1.21 0.62 4.54
C GLU A 306 1.71 1.15 5.88
N THR A 307 2.41 2.30 5.86
CA THR A 307 2.92 2.93 7.08
C THR A 307 1.78 3.33 8.02
N ASN A 308 0.74 3.99 7.50
CA ASN A 308 -0.41 4.41 8.29
C ASN A 308 -1.19 3.20 8.86
N LEU A 309 -1.37 2.16 8.06
CA LEU A 309 -2.01 0.92 8.53
C LEU A 309 -1.17 0.26 9.65
N ARG A 310 0.14 0.18 9.46
CA ARG A 310 1.05 -0.39 10.46
C ARG A 310 0.96 0.35 11.79
N GLU A 311 1.00 1.67 11.78
CA GLU A 311 0.89 2.48 13.00
C GLU A 311 -0.48 2.30 13.67
N LEU A 312 -1.55 2.18 12.88
CA LEU A 312 -2.89 1.93 13.39
C LEU A 312 -3.01 0.54 14.06
N LEU A 313 -2.51 -0.50 13.40
CA LEU A 313 -2.53 -1.88 13.91
C LEU A 313 -1.63 -2.05 15.15
N LEU A 314 -0.49 -1.37 15.18
CA LEU A 314 0.46 -1.38 16.29
C LEU A 314 0.15 -0.32 17.35
N SER A 315 -1.00 0.36 17.28
CA SER A 315 -1.44 1.27 18.35
C SER A 315 -1.52 0.54 19.69
N ALA A 316 -1.13 1.24 20.74
CA ALA A 316 -1.11 0.66 22.07
C ALA A 316 -2.51 0.24 22.53
N PRO A 317 -2.72 -1.01 22.96
CA PRO A 317 -4.00 -1.43 23.52
C PRO A 317 -4.23 -0.76 24.89
N ALA A 318 -5.47 -0.32 25.16
CA ALA A 318 -5.85 0.15 26.48
C ALA A 318 -5.91 -1.02 27.50
N GLY A 319 -5.84 -2.25 26.98
CA GLY A 319 -5.83 -3.48 27.75
C GLY A 319 -7.22 -4.08 27.93
N MET A 320 -7.23 -5.34 28.29
CA MET A 320 -8.43 -6.13 28.48
C MET A 320 -9.08 -5.77 29.82
N LYS A 321 -9.98 -4.79 29.79
CA LYS A 321 -10.70 -4.22 30.95
C LYS A 321 -12.19 -4.12 30.65
N PRO A 322 -13.08 -4.14 31.67
CA PRO A 322 -14.50 -3.89 31.47
C PRO A 322 -14.72 -2.58 30.74
N THR A 323 -15.37 -2.63 29.58
CA THR A 323 -15.48 -1.51 28.62
C THR A 323 -16.93 -1.22 28.28
N MET A 324 -17.32 0.05 28.34
CA MET A 324 -18.55 0.55 27.72
C MET A 324 -18.20 1.09 26.34
N ALA A 325 -18.81 0.58 25.30
CA ALA A 325 -18.63 1.03 23.92
C ALA A 325 -19.88 1.81 23.49
N ILE A 326 -19.67 2.96 22.88
CA ILE A 326 -20.76 3.85 22.41
C ILE A 326 -20.55 4.12 20.92
N ASP A 327 -21.53 3.70 20.11
CA ASP A 327 -21.65 4.11 18.71
C ASP A 327 -22.61 5.31 18.66
N PRO A 328 -22.10 6.55 18.42
CA PRO A 328 -22.89 7.76 18.50
C PRO A 328 -23.93 7.90 17.37
N GLY A 329 -25.05 8.58 17.63
CA GLY A 329 -26.03 8.87 16.60
C GLY A 329 -27.11 9.85 17.05
N PHE A 330 -27.40 10.85 16.23
CA PHE A 330 -28.45 11.85 16.54
C PHE A 330 -29.85 11.27 16.43
N ARG A 331 -30.19 10.75 15.27
CA ARG A 331 -31.56 10.33 14.93
C ARG A 331 -31.92 8.96 15.49
N THR A 332 -31.03 8.02 15.33
CA THR A 332 -31.25 6.61 15.74
C THR A 332 -30.85 6.34 17.20
N GLY A 333 -30.37 7.36 17.92
CA GLY A 333 -29.82 7.22 19.27
C GLY A 333 -28.42 6.61 19.29
N CYS A 334 -27.77 6.73 20.44
CA CYS A 334 -26.46 6.09 20.70
C CYS A 334 -26.67 4.62 21.09
N LYS A 335 -25.89 3.72 20.50
CA LYS A 335 -25.88 2.29 20.84
C LYS A 335 -24.78 2.06 21.86
N VAL A 336 -25.16 1.60 23.01
CA VAL A 336 -24.25 1.35 24.14
C VAL A 336 -24.12 -0.15 24.34
N ALA A 337 -22.91 -0.70 24.19
CA ALA A 337 -22.61 -2.09 24.44
C ALA A 337 -21.63 -2.22 25.62
N ILE A 338 -21.81 -3.22 26.45
CA ILE A 338 -20.89 -3.54 27.57
C ILE A 338 -20.09 -4.78 27.21
N LEU A 339 -18.77 -4.68 27.39
CA LEU A 339 -17.81 -5.76 27.20
C LEU A 339 -17.10 -6.04 28.52
N ASP A 340 -16.84 -7.31 28.79
CA ASP A 340 -16.02 -7.72 29.93
C ASP A 340 -14.51 -7.58 29.65
N GLU A 341 -13.68 -8.02 30.57
CA GLU A 341 -12.22 -8.05 30.48
C GLU A 341 -11.69 -9.06 29.45
N THR A 342 -12.53 -9.85 28.81
CA THR A 342 -12.14 -10.76 27.72
C THR A 342 -12.61 -10.29 26.34
N GLY A 343 -13.34 -9.16 26.31
CA GLY A 343 -13.98 -8.64 25.10
C GLY A 343 -15.31 -9.34 24.77
N GLN A 344 -15.84 -10.13 25.71
CA GLN A 344 -17.15 -10.77 25.56
C GLN A 344 -18.26 -9.74 25.74
N PHE A 345 -19.27 -9.79 24.86
CA PHE A 345 -20.46 -8.96 24.97
C PHE A 345 -21.35 -9.41 26.14
N LEU A 346 -21.77 -8.45 26.97
CA LEU A 346 -22.61 -8.71 28.14
C LEU A 346 -24.03 -8.16 28.01
N GLU A 347 -24.18 -6.88 27.68
CA GLU A 347 -25.46 -6.20 27.62
C GLU A 347 -25.44 -5.04 26.60
N TYR A 348 -26.58 -4.69 26.04
CA TYR A 348 -26.71 -3.51 25.22
C TYR A 348 -27.92 -2.67 25.59
N GLN A 349 -27.85 -1.35 25.35
CA GLN A 349 -28.93 -0.39 25.48
C GLN A 349 -28.85 0.66 24.37
N ALA A 350 -30.00 1.09 23.84
CA ALA A 350 -30.09 2.29 23.03
C ALA A 350 -30.47 3.47 23.89
N VAL A 351 -29.72 4.56 23.83
CA VAL A 351 -29.96 5.78 24.58
C VAL A 351 -30.06 7.00 23.66
N PHE A 352 -30.82 8.00 24.06
CA PHE A 352 -31.16 9.16 23.21
C PHE A 352 -30.74 10.48 23.86
N PRO A 353 -29.43 10.73 24.08
CA PRO A 353 -28.96 11.92 24.80
C PRO A 353 -29.15 13.22 24.02
N HIS A 354 -29.32 13.16 22.70
CA HIS A 354 -29.41 14.31 21.79
C HIS A 354 -30.84 14.71 21.43
N GLN A 355 -31.84 14.14 22.13
CA GLN A 355 -33.28 14.47 21.97
C GLN A 355 -33.75 15.35 23.12
N ALA A 356 -35.07 15.35 23.40
CA ALA A 356 -35.67 16.16 24.45
C ALA A 356 -35.01 15.93 25.85
N ALA A 357 -35.08 16.95 26.72
CA ALA A 357 -34.45 16.93 28.03
C ALA A 357 -34.79 15.70 28.88
N GLU A 358 -36.04 15.20 28.80
CA GLU A 358 -36.46 13.99 29.49
C GLU A 358 -35.71 12.73 28.99
N GLN A 359 -35.47 12.64 27.68
CA GLN A 359 -34.72 11.52 27.09
C GLN A 359 -33.23 11.59 27.46
N ARG A 360 -32.67 12.82 27.48
CA ARG A 360 -31.30 13.04 27.95
C ARG A 360 -31.11 12.61 29.42
N GLN A 361 -32.09 12.91 30.29
CA GLN A 361 -32.05 12.50 31.69
C GLN A 361 -32.14 10.96 31.85
N LYS A 362 -33.06 10.32 31.10
CA LYS A 362 -33.15 8.84 31.07
C LYS A 362 -31.86 8.20 30.56
N ALA A 363 -31.28 8.76 29.52
CA ALA A 363 -29.99 8.32 28.99
C ALA A 363 -28.88 8.40 30.04
N ALA A 364 -28.79 9.51 30.78
CA ALA A 364 -27.80 9.70 31.86
C ALA A 364 -27.97 8.67 32.98
N GLN A 365 -29.20 8.41 33.40
CA GLN A 365 -29.49 7.39 34.44
C GLN A 365 -29.12 5.99 33.96
N THR A 366 -29.41 5.64 32.69
CA THR A 366 -29.07 4.35 32.09
C THR A 366 -27.55 4.15 32.02
N ILE A 367 -26.81 5.14 31.53
CA ILE A 367 -25.35 5.08 31.46
C ILE A 367 -24.76 4.95 32.86
N LYS A 368 -25.18 5.78 33.82
CA LYS A 368 -24.72 5.70 35.21
C LYS A 368 -24.93 4.29 35.78
N LYS A 369 -26.13 3.73 35.62
CA LYS A 369 -26.46 2.37 36.09
C LYS A 369 -25.56 1.30 35.47
N LEU A 370 -25.28 1.38 34.18
CA LEU A 370 -24.41 0.42 33.49
C LEU A 370 -22.95 0.56 33.94
N LEU A 371 -22.44 1.78 34.09
CA LEU A 371 -21.09 2.04 34.60
C LEU A 371 -20.87 1.43 35.98
N GLU A 372 -21.83 1.62 36.88
CA GLU A 372 -21.79 1.10 38.27
C GLU A 372 -21.99 -0.43 38.32
N LYS A 373 -22.96 -0.96 37.53
CA LYS A 373 -23.27 -2.41 37.50
C LYS A 373 -22.08 -3.26 37.07
N TYR A 374 -21.36 -2.80 36.04
CA TYR A 374 -20.27 -3.56 35.42
C TYR A 374 -18.89 -3.07 35.83
N GLN A 375 -18.80 -2.13 36.76
CA GLN A 375 -17.51 -1.54 37.19
C GLN A 375 -16.63 -1.16 36.00
N VAL A 376 -17.22 -0.48 35.01
CA VAL A 376 -16.59 -0.12 33.74
C VAL A 376 -15.36 0.73 33.98
N GLN A 377 -14.24 0.34 33.41
CA GLN A 377 -12.97 1.07 33.53
C GLN A 377 -12.64 1.90 32.29
N LEU A 378 -13.16 1.53 31.12
CA LEU A 378 -12.93 2.20 29.84
C LEU A 378 -14.26 2.56 29.19
N ILE A 379 -14.35 3.75 28.59
CA ILE A 379 -15.48 4.16 27.75
C ILE A 379 -14.94 4.50 26.38
N ALA A 380 -15.29 3.66 25.39
CA ALA A 380 -14.94 3.84 23.99
C ALA A 380 -16.06 4.58 23.27
N ILE A 381 -15.80 5.72 22.68
CA ILE A 381 -16.77 6.51 21.91
C ILE A 381 -16.28 6.57 20.48
N GLY A 382 -17.10 6.09 19.52
CA GLY A 382 -16.80 6.19 18.08
C GLY A 382 -16.65 7.65 17.65
N ASN A 383 -15.72 7.93 16.73
CA ASN A 383 -15.40 9.30 16.30
C ASN A 383 -16.23 9.78 15.08
N GLY A 384 -17.34 9.13 14.77
CA GLY A 384 -18.25 9.52 13.69
C GLY A 384 -19.22 10.63 14.05
N THR A 385 -20.41 10.59 13.39
CA THR A 385 -21.47 11.57 13.59
C THR A 385 -21.95 11.59 15.05
N ALA A 386 -22.17 12.77 15.64
CA ALA A 386 -22.59 12.98 17.02
C ALA A 386 -21.57 12.56 18.10
N SER A 387 -20.32 12.30 17.71
CA SER A 387 -19.27 11.83 18.64
C SER A 387 -18.94 12.85 19.72
N ARG A 388 -18.82 14.12 19.39
CA ARG A 388 -18.44 15.20 20.32
C ARG A 388 -19.55 15.49 21.33
N GLU A 389 -20.79 15.57 20.85
CA GLU A 389 -21.94 15.75 21.71
C GLU A 389 -22.13 14.56 22.66
N THR A 390 -21.81 13.35 22.20
CA THR A 390 -21.83 12.15 23.03
C THR A 390 -20.70 12.17 24.05
N GLU A 391 -19.50 12.58 23.66
CA GLU A 391 -18.35 12.71 24.54
C GLU A 391 -18.64 13.69 25.70
N GLU A 392 -19.22 14.86 25.39
CA GLU A 392 -19.62 15.85 26.41
C GLU A 392 -20.70 15.31 27.33
N PHE A 393 -21.73 14.67 26.76
CA PHE A 393 -22.79 14.06 27.53
C PHE A 393 -22.23 13.04 28.54
N VAL A 394 -21.26 12.22 28.12
CA VAL A 394 -20.58 11.28 29.00
C VAL A 394 -19.75 12.03 30.05
N ALA A 395 -19.03 13.10 29.66
CA ALA A 395 -18.22 13.90 30.58
C ALA A 395 -19.04 14.52 31.73
N GLU A 396 -20.30 14.92 31.46
CA GLU A 396 -21.23 15.42 32.49
C GLU A 396 -21.59 14.37 33.56
N ILE A 397 -21.56 13.09 33.18
CA ILE A 397 -21.93 11.98 34.07
C ILE A 397 -20.75 11.53 34.97
N LEU A 398 -19.53 11.55 34.41
CA LEU A 398 -18.33 10.96 35.02
C LEU A 398 -17.99 11.53 36.41
N PRO A 399 -18.19 12.83 36.76
CA PRO A 399 -17.92 13.34 38.08
C PRO A 399 -18.68 12.62 39.20
N ASN A 400 -19.84 12.03 38.86
CA ASN A 400 -20.71 11.32 39.78
C ASN A 400 -20.41 9.80 39.86
N ILE A 401 -19.37 9.30 39.19
CA ILE A 401 -18.95 7.91 39.19
C ILE A 401 -17.72 7.72 40.08
N VAL A 402 -17.82 6.84 41.04
CA VAL A 402 -16.79 6.66 42.08
C VAL A 402 -15.48 6.14 41.53
N HIS A 403 -15.52 5.16 40.64
CA HIS A 403 -14.34 4.49 40.06
C HIS A 403 -13.72 5.20 38.82
N LYS A 404 -14.28 6.34 38.40
CA LYS A 404 -13.73 7.27 37.40
C LYS A 404 -13.20 6.57 36.15
N PRO A 405 -14.07 5.97 35.28
CA PRO A 405 -13.64 5.33 34.08
C PRO A 405 -13.02 6.33 33.10
N VAL A 406 -12.04 5.87 32.31
CA VAL A 406 -11.36 6.69 31.30
C VAL A 406 -12.18 6.67 30.03
N LYS A 407 -12.59 7.85 29.51
CA LYS A 407 -13.24 7.99 28.22
C LYS A 407 -12.21 8.22 27.11
N VAL A 408 -12.38 7.58 25.98
CA VAL A 408 -11.47 7.63 24.84
C VAL A 408 -12.26 7.68 23.54
N MET A 409 -11.89 8.60 22.65
CA MET A 409 -12.39 8.60 21.27
C MET A 409 -11.70 7.52 20.46
N VAL A 410 -12.46 6.69 19.76
CA VAL A 410 -11.97 5.54 19.01
C VAL A 410 -12.28 5.72 17.53
N ASN A 411 -11.30 5.49 16.69
CA ASN A 411 -11.51 5.50 15.24
C ASN A 411 -12.46 4.37 14.84
N GLU A 412 -13.62 4.72 14.28
CA GLU A 412 -14.67 3.79 13.86
C GLU A 412 -14.59 3.39 12.38
N SER A 413 -13.56 3.82 11.64
CA SER A 413 -13.39 3.47 10.21
C SER A 413 -13.53 1.96 10.00
N GLY A 414 -14.40 1.55 9.08
CA GLY A 414 -14.69 0.14 8.80
C GLY A 414 -15.54 -0.58 9.85
N ALA A 415 -15.99 0.04 10.95
CA ALA A 415 -16.87 -0.62 11.93
C ALA A 415 -18.23 -1.00 11.33
N SER A 416 -18.76 -0.18 10.44
CA SER A 416 -19.99 -0.46 9.68
C SER A 416 -19.80 -1.64 8.72
N ILE A 417 -18.61 -1.80 8.13
CA ILE A 417 -18.28 -2.92 7.24
C ILE A 417 -18.16 -4.21 8.06
N TYR A 418 -17.46 -4.16 9.20
CA TYR A 418 -17.42 -5.29 10.13
C TYR A 418 -18.84 -5.71 10.54
N SER A 419 -19.68 -4.78 10.99
CA SER A 419 -21.02 -5.09 11.50
C SER A 419 -21.91 -5.80 10.48
N ALA A 420 -21.70 -5.54 9.17
CA ALA A 420 -22.41 -6.19 8.07
C ALA A 420 -21.74 -7.49 7.57
N SER A 421 -20.52 -7.78 8.00
CA SER A 421 -19.72 -8.92 7.53
C SER A 421 -20.25 -10.27 8.01
N ASP A 422 -19.81 -11.34 7.32
CA ASP A 422 -20.11 -12.72 7.74
C ASP A 422 -19.46 -13.03 9.09
N VAL A 423 -18.26 -12.51 9.34
CA VAL A 423 -17.56 -12.66 10.64
C VAL A 423 -18.41 -12.12 11.78
N ALA A 424 -18.98 -10.93 11.65
CA ALA A 424 -19.82 -10.36 12.69
C ALA A 424 -21.16 -11.11 12.83
N ARG A 425 -21.68 -11.70 11.76
CA ARG A 425 -22.88 -12.55 11.80
C ARG A 425 -22.59 -13.89 12.50
N GLU A 426 -21.42 -14.48 12.27
CA GLU A 426 -20.98 -15.69 12.95
C GLU A 426 -20.76 -15.46 14.45
N GLU A 427 -20.11 -14.32 14.82
CA GLU A 427 -19.85 -13.95 16.22
C GLU A 427 -21.16 -13.61 16.98
N PHE A 428 -22.10 -12.92 16.32
CA PHE A 428 -23.32 -12.38 16.94
C PHE A 428 -24.55 -12.57 16.04
N PRO A 429 -25.03 -13.81 15.84
CA PRO A 429 -26.14 -14.08 14.93
C PRO A 429 -27.43 -13.37 15.32
N ASP A 430 -27.68 -13.19 16.61
CA ASP A 430 -28.94 -12.67 17.15
C ASP A 430 -28.92 -11.16 17.43
N LEU A 431 -27.77 -10.48 17.21
CA LEU A 431 -27.64 -9.05 17.47
C LEU A 431 -27.89 -8.22 16.21
N ASP A 432 -28.49 -7.05 16.39
CA ASP A 432 -28.65 -6.04 15.35
C ASP A 432 -27.28 -5.52 14.85
N ILE A 433 -27.24 -5.15 13.58
CA ILE A 433 -26.04 -4.66 12.91
C ILE A 433 -25.42 -3.46 13.64
N THR A 434 -26.23 -2.57 14.22
CA THR A 434 -25.75 -1.39 14.93
C THR A 434 -25.09 -1.73 16.27
N VAL A 435 -25.59 -2.78 16.93
CA VAL A 435 -24.97 -3.29 18.18
C VAL A 435 -23.62 -3.92 17.90
N ARG A 436 -23.49 -4.67 16.80
CA ARG A 436 -22.21 -5.25 16.38
C ARG A 436 -21.16 -4.15 16.11
N GLY A 437 -21.58 -3.00 15.54
CA GLY A 437 -20.73 -1.83 15.37
C GLY A 437 -20.20 -1.28 16.69
N ALA A 438 -21.08 -1.09 17.67
CA ALA A 438 -20.68 -0.65 19.01
C ALA A 438 -19.71 -1.63 19.69
N ILE A 439 -19.96 -2.93 19.59
CA ILE A 439 -19.03 -3.98 20.13
C ILE A 439 -17.64 -3.83 19.49
N SER A 440 -17.57 -3.66 18.18
CA SER A 440 -16.30 -3.47 17.47
C SER A 440 -15.54 -2.23 17.97
N ILE A 441 -16.22 -1.10 18.18
CA ILE A 441 -15.62 0.12 18.73
C ILE A 441 -14.97 -0.15 20.11
N GLY A 442 -15.66 -0.88 20.99
CA GLY A 442 -15.13 -1.23 22.31
C GLY A 442 -13.92 -2.16 22.24
N ARG A 443 -13.98 -3.18 21.41
CA ARG A 443 -12.89 -4.15 21.22
C ARG A 443 -11.63 -3.50 20.60
N ARG A 444 -11.81 -2.50 19.72
CA ARG A 444 -10.68 -1.71 19.19
C ARG A 444 -9.94 -0.94 20.27
N LEU A 445 -10.64 -0.46 21.30
CA LEU A 445 -9.98 0.18 22.43
C LEU A 445 -9.24 -0.84 23.28
N GLN A 446 -9.83 -2.02 23.49
CA GLN A 446 -9.19 -3.10 24.27
C GLN A 446 -7.92 -3.60 23.55
N ASP A 447 -8.03 -3.99 22.27
CA ASP A 447 -6.92 -4.41 21.41
C ASP A 447 -7.19 -4.07 19.94
N PRO A 448 -6.58 -3.00 19.39
CA PRO A 448 -6.77 -2.57 18.00
C PRO A 448 -6.44 -3.67 16.99
N LEU A 449 -5.30 -4.36 17.15
CA LEU A 449 -4.84 -5.38 16.21
C LEU A 449 -5.83 -6.54 16.13
N ALA A 450 -6.22 -7.08 17.30
CA ALA A 450 -7.11 -8.25 17.37
C ALA A 450 -8.48 -8.00 16.71
N GLU A 451 -8.96 -6.75 16.74
CA GLU A 451 -10.26 -6.42 16.14
C GLU A 451 -10.14 -6.00 14.67
N LEU A 452 -9.15 -5.16 14.31
CA LEU A 452 -9.02 -4.63 12.96
C LEU A 452 -8.69 -5.71 11.90
N VAL A 453 -8.04 -6.81 12.28
CA VAL A 453 -7.77 -7.93 11.36
C VAL A 453 -9.03 -8.66 10.88
N LYS A 454 -10.18 -8.41 11.50
CA LYS A 454 -11.47 -9.02 11.12
C LYS A 454 -12.10 -8.40 9.89
N ILE A 455 -11.60 -7.24 9.44
CA ILE A 455 -12.09 -6.52 8.27
C ILE A 455 -11.03 -6.47 7.18
N ASP A 456 -11.48 -6.36 5.92
CA ASP A 456 -10.55 -6.15 4.81
C ASP A 456 -9.75 -4.87 5.06
N PRO A 457 -8.40 -4.90 5.06
CA PRO A 457 -7.57 -3.73 5.29
C PRO A 457 -7.88 -2.55 4.37
N LYS A 458 -8.37 -2.81 3.15
CA LYS A 458 -8.84 -1.77 2.22
C LYS A 458 -10.06 -0.98 2.74
N SER A 459 -10.78 -1.52 3.70
CA SER A 459 -11.93 -0.87 4.34
C SER A 459 -11.54 0.02 5.52
N ILE A 460 -10.26 -0.01 5.91
CA ILE A 460 -9.69 0.88 6.91
C ILE A 460 -9.22 2.14 6.19
N GLY A 461 -9.67 3.32 6.61
CA GLY A 461 -9.24 4.60 6.03
C GLY A 461 -7.80 4.91 6.44
N VAL A 462 -6.84 4.64 5.56
CA VAL A 462 -5.40 4.80 5.82
C VAL A 462 -4.75 5.88 4.96
N GLY A 463 -5.51 6.56 4.10
CA GLY A 463 -4.98 7.68 3.33
C GLY A 463 -5.90 8.25 2.28
N GLN A 464 -5.61 9.49 1.89
CA GLN A 464 -6.26 10.17 0.79
C GLN A 464 -5.92 9.47 -0.53
N TYR A 465 -6.87 9.38 -1.46
CA TYR A 465 -6.73 8.69 -2.75
C TYR A 465 -6.54 7.16 -2.69
N GLN A 466 -6.85 6.52 -1.55
CA GLN A 466 -6.74 5.07 -1.40
C GLN A 466 -7.53 4.29 -2.47
N HIS A 467 -8.63 4.85 -2.98
CA HIS A 467 -9.46 4.23 -4.01
C HIS A 467 -8.99 4.50 -5.44
N ASP A 468 -7.99 5.39 -5.62
CA ASP A 468 -7.51 5.83 -6.94
C ASP A 468 -6.21 5.13 -7.38
N VAL A 469 -5.56 4.39 -6.48
CA VAL A 469 -4.37 3.59 -6.77
C VAL A 469 -4.73 2.21 -7.32
N ASP A 470 -3.74 1.47 -7.83
CA ASP A 470 -3.93 0.08 -8.25
C ASP A 470 -4.48 -0.77 -7.08
N GLN A 471 -5.71 -1.23 -7.22
CA GLN A 471 -6.44 -1.92 -6.15
C GLN A 471 -5.93 -3.34 -5.87
N LYS A 472 -5.26 -3.98 -6.82
CA LYS A 472 -4.65 -5.31 -6.63
C LYS A 472 -3.35 -5.18 -5.85
N LEU A 473 -2.52 -4.22 -6.25
CA LEU A 473 -1.28 -3.92 -5.55
C LEU A 473 -1.57 -3.43 -4.13
N LEU A 474 -2.55 -2.52 -3.97
CA LEU A 474 -2.99 -2.04 -2.65
C LEU A 474 -3.37 -3.20 -1.74
N LYS A 475 -4.26 -4.10 -2.20
CA LYS A 475 -4.69 -5.24 -1.39
C LYS A 475 -3.50 -6.10 -0.96
N LYS A 476 -2.64 -6.48 -1.91
CA LYS A 476 -1.45 -7.28 -1.62
C LYS A 476 -0.60 -6.63 -0.53
N LYS A 477 -0.28 -5.34 -0.67
CA LYS A 477 0.62 -4.62 0.25
C LYS A 477 -0.01 -4.40 1.63
N LEU A 478 -1.31 -4.14 1.71
CA LEU A 478 -2.00 -4.04 2.99
C LEU A 478 -2.11 -5.40 3.70
N ASP A 479 -2.39 -6.49 2.99
CA ASP A 479 -2.40 -7.85 3.57
C ASP A 479 -0.99 -8.22 4.10
N GLU A 480 0.08 -7.91 3.36
CA GLU A 480 1.47 -8.08 3.79
C GLU A 480 1.77 -7.27 5.07
N THR A 481 1.22 -6.07 5.18
CA THR A 481 1.38 -5.21 6.38
C THR A 481 0.69 -5.82 7.59
N VAL A 482 -0.54 -6.34 7.42
CA VAL A 482 -1.25 -7.03 8.51
C VAL A 482 -0.47 -8.26 8.96
N GLU A 483 -0.01 -9.09 8.03
CA GLU A 483 0.83 -10.27 8.33
C GLU A 483 2.08 -9.88 9.14
N SER A 484 2.79 -8.86 8.70
CA SER A 484 3.97 -8.35 9.41
C SER A 484 3.64 -7.91 10.83
N CYS A 485 2.56 -7.14 11.03
CA CYS A 485 2.14 -6.67 12.36
C CYS A 485 1.75 -7.81 13.29
N VAL A 486 0.97 -8.78 12.81
CA VAL A 486 0.51 -9.94 13.59
C VAL A 486 1.71 -10.78 14.06
N ASN A 487 2.65 -11.08 13.16
CA ASN A 487 3.83 -11.87 13.51
C ASN A 487 4.84 -11.07 14.37
N TYR A 488 4.90 -9.75 14.23
CA TYR A 488 5.69 -8.89 15.10
C TYR A 488 5.20 -8.90 16.55
N VAL A 489 3.89 -8.75 16.75
CA VAL A 489 3.28 -8.76 18.10
C VAL A 489 3.25 -10.16 18.70
N GLY A 490 3.00 -11.17 17.87
CA GLY A 490 2.73 -12.53 18.30
C GLY A 490 1.28 -12.71 18.77
N VAL A 491 0.80 -13.93 18.75
CA VAL A 491 -0.62 -14.26 18.92
C VAL A 491 -0.81 -15.24 20.07
N ASP A 492 -1.72 -14.94 21.00
CA ASP A 492 -2.11 -15.89 22.05
C ASP A 492 -3.02 -16.98 21.46
N LEU A 493 -2.54 -18.22 21.51
CA LEU A 493 -3.19 -19.38 20.89
C LEU A 493 -4.57 -19.68 21.50
N ASN A 494 -4.76 -19.35 22.77
CA ASN A 494 -5.98 -19.68 23.51
C ASN A 494 -7.08 -18.64 23.40
N THR A 495 -6.74 -17.39 23.03
CA THR A 495 -7.72 -16.28 22.94
C THR A 495 -7.93 -15.78 21.51
N ALA A 496 -7.01 -16.07 20.60
CA ALA A 496 -7.05 -15.55 19.24
C ALA A 496 -8.31 -15.97 18.47
N SER A 497 -8.81 -15.03 17.65
CA SER A 497 -9.85 -15.31 16.65
C SER A 497 -9.29 -16.08 15.45
N LYS A 498 -10.17 -16.67 14.65
CA LYS A 498 -9.82 -17.33 13.39
C LYS A 498 -9.08 -16.36 12.44
N GLU A 499 -9.60 -15.14 12.33
CA GLU A 499 -9.06 -14.11 11.46
C GLU A 499 -7.63 -13.75 11.87
N LEU A 500 -7.39 -13.54 13.16
CA LEU A 500 -6.05 -13.22 13.67
C LEU A 500 -5.07 -14.39 13.43
N LEU A 501 -5.50 -15.62 13.67
CA LEU A 501 -4.69 -16.83 13.41
C LEU A 501 -4.31 -16.98 11.94
N THR A 502 -5.18 -16.58 11.00
CA THR A 502 -4.92 -16.71 9.56
C THR A 502 -3.72 -15.86 9.08
N PHE A 503 -3.38 -14.79 9.79
CA PHE A 503 -2.21 -13.97 9.49
C PHE A 503 -0.92 -14.46 10.18
N VAL A 504 -1.00 -15.50 10.98
CA VAL A 504 0.22 -16.11 11.56
C VAL A 504 0.96 -16.89 10.49
N SER A 505 2.27 -16.71 10.42
CA SER A 505 3.17 -17.42 9.51
C SER A 505 2.86 -18.93 9.48
N GLY A 506 2.67 -19.49 8.30
CA GLY A 506 2.40 -20.92 8.11
C GLY A 506 0.97 -21.38 8.44
N ILE A 507 0.08 -20.51 8.89
CA ILE A 507 -1.32 -20.84 9.21
C ILE A 507 -2.23 -20.44 8.06
N THR A 508 -2.86 -21.44 7.44
CA THR A 508 -3.89 -21.21 6.42
C THR A 508 -5.28 -21.02 7.08
N PRO A 509 -6.29 -20.47 6.39
CA PRO A 509 -7.66 -20.37 6.92
C PRO A 509 -8.22 -21.72 7.41
N THR A 510 -7.90 -22.81 6.72
CA THR A 510 -8.32 -24.16 7.14
C THR A 510 -7.64 -24.58 8.45
N ILE A 511 -6.36 -24.32 8.60
CA ILE A 511 -5.61 -24.63 9.83
C ILE A 511 -6.12 -23.77 10.98
N ALA A 512 -6.39 -22.47 10.76
CA ALA A 512 -6.97 -21.58 11.77
C ALA A 512 -8.32 -22.12 12.29
N ASN A 513 -9.22 -22.54 11.39
CA ASN A 513 -10.47 -23.19 11.79
C ASN A 513 -10.24 -24.46 12.62
N ASN A 514 -9.28 -25.29 12.22
CA ASN A 514 -8.97 -26.53 12.95
C ASN A 514 -8.36 -26.27 14.33
N ILE A 515 -7.58 -25.19 14.49
CA ILE A 515 -7.07 -24.75 15.80
C ILE A 515 -8.24 -24.37 16.71
N ILE A 516 -9.19 -23.59 16.22
CA ILE A 516 -10.38 -23.21 16.99
C ILE A 516 -11.21 -24.45 17.36
N ALA A 517 -11.45 -25.34 16.41
CA ALA A 517 -12.19 -26.59 16.66
C ALA A 517 -11.48 -27.45 17.71
N TYR A 518 -10.17 -27.61 17.61
CA TYR A 518 -9.38 -28.35 18.59
C TYR A 518 -9.51 -27.75 20.00
N ARG A 519 -9.37 -26.43 20.12
CA ARG A 519 -9.50 -25.68 21.38
C ARG A 519 -10.89 -25.88 22.00
N ASN A 520 -11.94 -25.81 21.18
CA ASN A 520 -13.32 -25.98 21.66
C ASN A 520 -13.59 -27.40 22.13
N GLN A 521 -12.97 -28.41 21.52
CA GLN A 521 -13.17 -29.82 21.86
C GLN A 521 -12.31 -30.32 23.03
N ASN A 522 -11.05 -29.83 23.12
CA ASN A 522 -10.04 -30.35 24.04
C ASN A 522 -9.66 -29.38 25.15
N GLY A 523 -10.24 -28.16 25.15
CA GLY A 523 -9.88 -27.08 26.06
C GLY A 523 -8.64 -26.31 25.60
N ALA A 524 -8.15 -25.43 26.45
CA ALA A 524 -7.00 -24.57 26.16
C ALA A 524 -5.74 -25.38 25.91
N PHE A 525 -4.94 -24.93 24.97
CA PHE A 525 -3.59 -25.46 24.70
C PHE A 525 -2.71 -25.23 25.93
N LYS A 526 -2.01 -26.27 26.38
CA LYS A 526 -1.08 -26.23 27.51
C LYS A 526 0.36 -26.08 27.09
N ASN A 527 0.71 -26.52 25.89
CA ASN A 527 2.02 -26.38 25.29
C ASN A 527 1.95 -26.35 23.76
N ARG A 528 2.96 -25.75 23.11
CA ARG A 528 3.03 -25.61 21.63
C ARG A 528 3.02 -26.94 20.89
N ARG A 529 3.55 -28.04 21.48
CA ARG A 529 3.57 -29.36 20.83
C ARG A 529 2.17 -29.90 20.56
N GLN A 530 1.16 -29.47 21.31
CA GLN A 530 -0.24 -29.87 21.05
C GLN A 530 -0.75 -29.39 19.70
N LEU A 531 -0.15 -28.37 19.08
CA LEU A 531 -0.47 -27.95 17.72
C LEU A 531 -0.31 -29.08 16.70
N LEU A 532 0.66 -29.97 16.89
CA LEU A 532 0.86 -31.14 16.02
C LEU A 532 -0.32 -32.16 16.05
N LYS A 533 -1.24 -32.01 17.00
CA LYS A 533 -2.48 -32.80 17.07
C LYS A 533 -3.64 -32.15 16.30
N VAL A 534 -3.45 -30.92 15.84
CA VAL A 534 -4.45 -30.18 15.06
C VAL A 534 -4.48 -30.73 13.62
N ALA A 535 -5.68 -31.02 13.13
CA ALA A 535 -5.85 -31.55 11.78
C ALA A 535 -5.26 -30.61 10.72
N LYS A 536 -4.54 -31.15 9.75
CA LYS A 536 -3.83 -30.45 8.66
C LYS A 536 -2.66 -29.54 9.09
N LEU A 537 -2.32 -29.45 10.38
CA LEU A 537 -1.15 -28.75 10.86
C LEU A 537 0.01 -29.76 10.92
N GLY A 538 0.76 -29.85 9.82
CA GLY A 538 1.94 -30.72 9.72
C GLY A 538 3.20 -30.08 10.29
N PRO A 539 4.33 -30.84 10.32
CA PRO A 539 5.60 -30.36 10.87
C PRO A 539 6.09 -29.04 10.27
N LYS A 540 5.92 -28.83 8.97
CA LYS A 540 6.34 -27.59 8.28
C LYS A 540 5.51 -26.38 8.72
N ALA A 541 4.19 -26.51 8.84
CA ALA A 541 3.32 -25.43 9.34
C ALA A 541 3.62 -25.16 10.82
N PHE A 542 3.89 -26.19 11.62
CA PHE A 542 4.33 -26.05 13.00
C PHE A 542 5.63 -25.26 13.11
N GLU A 543 6.65 -25.63 12.33
CA GLU A 543 7.94 -24.94 12.30
C GLU A 543 7.75 -23.45 12.03
N GLN A 544 6.93 -23.09 11.04
CA GLN A 544 6.75 -21.69 10.69
C GLN A 544 5.89 -20.89 11.69
N ALA A 545 4.93 -21.53 12.34
CA ALA A 545 3.97 -20.84 13.19
C ALA A 545 4.38 -20.79 14.68
N ALA A 546 5.07 -21.81 15.16
CA ALA A 546 5.23 -22.05 16.60
C ALA A 546 5.88 -20.89 17.36
N GLY A 547 6.86 -20.21 16.76
CA GLY A 547 7.52 -19.06 17.41
C GLY A 547 6.63 -17.81 17.53
N PHE A 548 5.62 -17.68 16.69
CA PHE A 548 4.68 -16.56 16.69
C PHE A 548 3.43 -16.81 17.55
N LEU A 549 3.15 -18.08 17.90
CA LEU A 549 2.02 -18.46 18.74
C LEU A 549 2.48 -18.56 20.19
N ARG A 550 1.79 -17.88 21.09
CA ARG A 550 2.11 -17.83 22.52
C ARG A 550 1.05 -18.54 23.34
N ILE A 551 1.44 -19.10 24.48
CA ILE A 551 0.55 -19.72 25.45
C ILE A 551 0.84 -19.12 26.82
N ARG A 552 -0.09 -18.30 27.32
CA ARG A 552 0.00 -17.73 28.66
C ARG A 552 -0.39 -18.78 29.69
N GLY A 553 0.42 -18.91 30.74
CA GLY A 553 0.15 -19.87 31.82
C GLY A 553 0.24 -21.34 31.39
N GLY A 554 0.96 -21.64 30.30
CA GLY A 554 1.20 -23.01 29.82
C GLY A 554 2.20 -23.77 30.68
N GLU A 555 2.38 -25.06 30.35
CA GLU A 555 3.29 -25.98 31.06
C GLU A 555 4.76 -25.60 30.89
N ASN A 556 5.13 -25.03 29.74
CA ASN A 556 6.49 -24.59 29.43
C ASN A 556 6.56 -23.05 29.40
N PRO A 557 7.32 -22.42 30.29
CA PRO A 557 7.45 -20.96 30.34
C PRO A 557 7.94 -20.33 29.01
N LEU A 558 8.71 -21.07 28.21
CA LEU A 558 9.18 -20.63 26.90
C LEU A 558 8.05 -20.48 25.88
N ASP A 559 6.92 -21.18 26.06
CA ASP A 559 5.76 -21.06 25.17
C ASP A 559 5.08 -19.69 25.27
N ASN A 560 5.36 -18.90 26.32
CA ASN A 560 4.91 -17.50 26.45
C ASN A 560 5.94 -16.48 25.89
N THR A 561 6.95 -16.92 25.16
CA THR A 561 7.99 -16.08 24.57
C THR A 561 7.97 -16.22 23.04
N ALA A 562 8.71 -15.38 22.31
CA ALA A 562 8.95 -15.59 20.89
C ALA A 562 10.16 -16.50 20.60
N VAL A 563 10.71 -17.17 21.60
CA VAL A 563 11.75 -18.18 21.38
C VAL A 563 11.15 -19.35 20.60
N HIS A 564 11.82 -19.73 19.51
CA HIS A 564 11.36 -20.84 18.67
C HIS A 564 11.60 -22.19 19.36
N PRO A 565 10.67 -23.19 19.25
CA PRO A 565 10.85 -24.49 19.87
C PRO A 565 12.16 -25.23 19.54
N GLU A 566 12.73 -25.00 18.35
CA GLU A 566 14.04 -25.58 17.98
C GLU A 566 15.19 -25.11 18.89
N SER A 567 15.06 -23.95 19.53
CA SER A 567 16.06 -23.39 20.44
C SER A 567 15.81 -23.76 21.91
N TYR A 568 14.77 -24.52 22.24
CA TYR A 568 14.43 -24.85 23.64
C TYR A 568 15.52 -25.63 24.35
N SER A 569 16.11 -26.62 23.67
CA SER A 569 17.19 -27.41 24.23
C SER A 569 18.42 -26.57 24.59
N LEU A 570 18.74 -25.57 23.76
CA LEU A 570 19.82 -24.63 24.03
C LEU A 570 19.52 -23.75 25.25
N VAL A 571 18.30 -23.21 25.34
CA VAL A 571 17.88 -22.38 26.51
C VAL A 571 17.90 -23.20 27.80
N GLN A 572 17.48 -24.47 27.73
CA GLN A 572 17.55 -25.40 28.85
C GLN A 572 18.99 -25.65 29.30
N SER A 573 19.91 -25.86 28.36
CA SER A 573 21.34 -26.02 28.66
C SER A 573 21.92 -24.76 29.27
N ILE A 574 21.58 -23.57 28.74
CA ILE A 574 22.01 -22.29 29.30
C ILE A 574 21.51 -22.12 30.75
N ALA A 575 20.24 -22.43 31.01
CA ALA A 575 19.66 -22.32 32.35
C ALA A 575 20.35 -23.27 33.33
N ALA A 576 20.62 -24.51 32.92
CA ALA A 576 21.36 -25.49 33.70
C ALA A 576 22.81 -25.03 34.02
N ASP A 577 23.53 -24.53 33.02
CA ASP A 577 24.88 -23.99 33.18
C ASP A 577 24.95 -22.82 34.15
N LEU A 578 23.92 -21.99 34.14
CA LEU A 578 23.79 -20.82 35.01
C LEU A 578 23.17 -21.15 36.40
N GLY A 579 22.76 -22.40 36.63
CA GLY A 579 22.16 -22.86 37.86
C GLY A 579 20.77 -22.21 38.16
N VAL A 580 20.00 -21.83 37.12
CA VAL A 580 18.73 -21.16 37.24
C VAL A 580 17.62 -22.06 36.71
N SER A 581 16.47 -22.10 37.41
CA SER A 581 15.28 -22.80 36.93
C SER A 581 14.68 -22.10 35.70
N LEU A 582 14.21 -22.88 34.70
CA LEU A 582 13.46 -22.35 33.56
C LEU A 582 12.17 -21.60 33.98
N ASN A 583 11.62 -21.86 35.13
CA ASN A 583 10.50 -21.09 35.64
C ASN A 583 10.85 -19.62 35.97
N GLN A 584 12.14 -19.30 36.04
CA GLN A 584 12.70 -17.97 36.29
C GLN A 584 13.39 -17.42 35.04
N VAL A 585 12.69 -17.45 33.90
CA VAL A 585 13.26 -17.03 32.59
C VAL A 585 13.92 -15.66 32.61
N ALA A 586 13.38 -14.68 33.33
CA ALA A 586 13.99 -13.36 33.45
C ALA A 586 15.36 -13.41 34.17
N GLN A 587 15.53 -14.28 35.16
CA GLN A 587 16.80 -14.46 35.87
C GLN A 587 17.84 -15.20 34.99
N VAL A 588 17.38 -16.11 34.12
CA VAL A 588 18.24 -16.72 33.08
C VAL A 588 18.82 -15.61 32.19
N ALA A 589 17.97 -14.66 31.73
CA ALA A 589 18.40 -13.55 30.91
C ALA A 589 19.38 -12.63 31.63
N GLU A 590 19.12 -12.27 32.89
CA GLU A 590 20.00 -11.42 33.69
C GLU A 590 21.40 -12.05 33.90
N ASN A 591 21.44 -13.35 34.17
CA ASN A 591 22.71 -14.08 34.34
C ASN A 591 23.43 -14.26 33.00
N LEU A 592 22.69 -14.51 31.91
CA LEU A 592 23.25 -14.64 30.56
C LEU A 592 23.89 -13.33 30.08
N LYS A 593 23.34 -12.16 30.44
CA LYS A 593 23.98 -10.86 30.16
C LYS A 593 25.36 -10.71 30.79
N LYS A 594 25.56 -11.30 31.95
CA LYS A 594 26.84 -11.27 32.68
C LYS A 594 27.81 -12.30 32.15
N ALA A 595 27.32 -13.30 31.41
CA ALA A 595 28.12 -14.39 30.84
C ALA A 595 28.58 -14.02 29.40
N ASN A 596 29.60 -14.72 28.91
CA ASN A 596 30.02 -14.60 27.51
C ASN A 596 29.02 -15.36 26.62
N ILE A 597 28.11 -14.67 25.96
CA ILE A 597 27.07 -15.23 25.09
C ILE A 597 27.68 -16.11 23.95
N LYS A 598 28.88 -15.78 23.49
CA LYS A 598 29.57 -16.52 22.42
C LYS A 598 29.88 -17.98 22.76
N LYS A 599 29.92 -18.32 24.06
CA LYS A 599 30.09 -19.69 24.54
C LYS A 599 28.94 -20.61 24.06
N TYR A 600 27.78 -20.06 23.82
CA TYR A 600 26.55 -20.79 23.48
C TYR A 600 26.24 -20.80 21.98
N VAL A 601 27.11 -20.23 21.14
CA VAL A 601 27.00 -20.33 19.68
C VAL A 601 27.19 -21.79 19.26
N THR A 602 26.29 -22.26 18.41
CA THR A 602 26.31 -23.60 17.81
C THR A 602 26.41 -23.50 16.29
N GLU A 603 26.52 -24.60 15.58
CA GLU A 603 26.48 -24.62 14.11
C GLU A 603 25.17 -24.13 13.53
N THR A 604 24.06 -24.27 14.26
CA THR A 604 22.70 -23.89 13.81
C THR A 604 22.16 -22.62 14.43
N ILE A 605 22.71 -22.16 15.55
CA ILE A 605 22.28 -20.98 16.29
C ILE A 605 23.47 -20.06 16.48
N GLY A 606 23.46 -18.95 15.77
CA GLY A 606 24.51 -17.93 15.84
C GLY A 606 24.25 -16.86 16.91
N GLU A 607 25.15 -15.87 16.94
CA GLU A 607 25.05 -14.73 17.87
C GLU A 607 23.77 -13.91 17.67
N PRO A 608 23.25 -13.65 16.43
CA PRO A 608 21.98 -12.93 16.22
C PRO A 608 20.79 -13.61 16.91
N THR A 609 20.61 -14.91 16.72
CA THR A 609 19.53 -15.66 17.38
C THR A 609 19.68 -15.70 18.90
N LEU A 610 20.91 -15.82 19.43
CA LEU A 610 21.16 -15.74 20.87
C LEU A 610 20.79 -14.39 21.47
N ARG A 611 21.04 -13.29 20.78
CA ARG A 611 20.61 -11.94 21.20
C ARG A 611 19.10 -11.82 21.22
N ASP A 612 18.40 -12.36 20.22
CA ASP A 612 16.94 -12.38 20.20
C ASP A 612 16.38 -13.21 21.37
N ILE A 613 16.93 -14.40 21.61
CA ILE A 613 16.56 -15.23 22.77
C ILE A 613 16.75 -14.45 24.07
N LEU A 614 17.91 -13.81 24.26
CA LEU A 614 18.17 -13.00 25.45
C LEU A 614 17.12 -11.91 25.66
N SER A 615 16.81 -11.15 24.61
CA SER A 615 15.80 -10.09 24.64
C SER A 615 14.40 -10.60 25.00
N GLU A 616 14.01 -11.77 24.50
CA GLU A 616 12.72 -12.40 24.81
C GLU A 616 12.65 -12.95 26.25
N LEU A 617 13.75 -13.47 26.76
CA LEU A 617 13.81 -13.99 28.12
C LEU A 617 13.83 -12.86 29.20
N GLU A 618 14.31 -11.67 28.85
CA GLU A 618 14.29 -10.51 29.75
C GLU A 618 12.88 -10.09 30.14
N LYS A 619 11.96 -10.15 29.21
CA LYS A 619 10.58 -9.70 29.40
C LYS A 619 9.61 -10.68 28.73
N PRO A 620 9.46 -11.88 29.30
CA PRO A 620 8.63 -12.92 28.70
C PRO A 620 7.17 -12.46 28.60
N GLY A 621 6.55 -12.69 27.46
CA GLY A 621 5.15 -12.33 27.21
C GLY A 621 4.88 -10.82 27.11
N ARG A 622 5.93 -9.99 26.98
CA ARG A 622 5.76 -8.55 26.78
C ARG A 622 5.09 -8.27 25.43
N ASP A 623 4.10 -7.39 25.46
CA ASP A 623 3.58 -6.77 24.25
C ASP A 623 4.61 -5.75 23.72
N PRO A 624 5.08 -5.85 22.48
CA PRO A 624 6.07 -4.92 21.92
C PRO A 624 5.48 -3.54 21.58
N ARG A 625 4.15 -3.39 21.61
CA ARG A 625 3.49 -2.12 21.32
C ARG A 625 3.77 -1.10 22.43
N ALA A 626 3.68 0.20 22.08
CA ALA A 626 3.92 1.29 23.01
C ALA A 626 2.91 1.30 24.18
N GLU A 627 3.18 2.09 25.23
CA GLU A 627 2.22 2.31 26.30
C GLU A 627 1.02 3.13 25.81
N PHE A 628 -0.16 2.81 26.32
CA PHE A 628 -1.41 3.47 25.95
C PHE A 628 -1.43 4.93 26.42
N LYS A 629 -1.67 5.85 25.47
CA LYS A 629 -1.89 7.28 25.70
C LYS A 629 -3.15 7.71 24.95
N TYR A 630 -3.83 8.72 25.46
CA TYR A 630 -5.03 9.29 24.85
C TYR A 630 -5.01 10.80 24.90
N ALA A 631 -5.62 11.48 23.92
CA ALA A 631 -5.71 12.94 23.90
C ALA A 631 -6.86 13.42 24.79
N THR A 632 -6.64 14.57 25.43
CA THR A 632 -7.68 15.28 26.14
C THR A 632 -8.09 16.49 25.32
N PHE A 633 -9.23 16.40 24.63
CA PHE A 633 -9.74 17.51 23.84
C PHE A 633 -10.20 18.66 24.71
N LYS A 634 -10.01 19.90 24.20
CA LYS A 634 -10.36 21.11 24.94
C LYS A 634 -11.88 21.28 25.02
N GLU A 635 -12.39 21.44 26.24
CA GLU A 635 -13.82 21.65 26.48
C GLU A 635 -14.35 22.91 25.77
N GLY A 636 -15.56 22.83 25.23
CA GLY A 636 -16.22 23.93 24.53
C GLY A 636 -15.82 24.13 23.06
N ILE A 637 -14.90 23.32 22.51
CA ILE A 637 -14.51 23.34 21.10
C ILE A 637 -15.18 22.16 20.38
N LYS A 638 -16.16 22.45 19.51
CA LYS A 638 -16.99 21.44 18.82
C LYS A 638 -16.99 21.59 17.31
N GLU A 639 -17.03 22.83 16.85
CA GLU A 639 -17.16 23.17 15.44
C GLU A 639 -16.02 24.09 14.99
N ILE A 640 -15.82 24.17 13.68
CA ILE A 640 -14.79 25.03 13.09
C ILE A 640 -14.92 26.49 13.57
N ARG A 641 -16.16 26.98 13.77
CA ARG A 641 -16.43 28.34 14.24
C ARG A 641 -16.00 28.61 15.68
N ASP A 642 -15.79 27.57 16.48
CA ASP A 642 -15.31 27.70 17.86
C ASP A 642 -13.80 27.90 17.95
N LEU A 643 -13.10 27.68 16.82
CA LEU A 643 -11.67 27.85 16.71
C LEU A 643 -11.30 29.33 16.52
N THR A 644 -10.18 29.71 17.08
CA THR A 644 -9.56 31.02 16.83
C THR A 644 -8.10 30.84 16.44
N VAL A 645 -7.61 31.68 15.52
CA VAL A 645 -6.20 31.68 15.13
C VAL A 645 -5.31 31.92 16.35
N GLY A 646 -4.25 31.16 16.48
CA GLY A 646 -3.35 31.19 17.63
C GLY A 646 -3.75 30.24 18.79
N MET A 647 -4.91 29.60 18.73
CA MET A 647 -5.36 28.67 19.75
C MET A 647 -4.48 27.42 19.78
N GLU A 648 -4.01 27.05 20.97
CA GLU A 648 -3.29 25.79 21.20
C GLU A 648 -4.26 24.69 21.64
N LEU A 649 -4.15 23.53 21.01
CA LEU A 649 -5.01 22.38 21.21
C LEU A 649 -4.19 21.09 21.26
N GLU A 650 -4.68 20.11 21.98
CA GLU A 650 -4.22 18.74 21.92
C GLU A 650 -5.02 17.99 20.84
N GLY A 651 -4.37 17.16 20.05
CA GLY A 651 -5.03 16.38 19.01
C GLY A 651 -4.37 15.03 18.78
N ILE A 652 -5.02 14.22 17.96
CA ILE A 652 -4.52 12.89 17.56
C ILE A 652 -4.24 12.91 16.07
N ILE A 653 -3.06 12.45 15.67
CA ILE A 653 -2.74 12.23 14.25
C ILE A 653 -3.65 11.13 13.70
N THR A 654 -4.49 11.47 12.75
CA THR A 654 -5.41 10.53 12.08
C THR A 654 -4.81 9.93 10.82
N ASN A 655 -3.96 10.70 10.13
CA ASN A 655 -3.33 10.28 8.88
C ASN A 655 -2.03 11.05 8.64
N VAL A 656 -1.04 10.39 8.02
CA VAL A 656 0.23 11.03 7.61
C VAL A 656 0.38 10.86 6.10
N ALA A 657 0.49 11.98 5.40
CA ALA A 657 0.73 12.06 3.96
C ALA A 657 2.11 12.68 3.69
N ASN A 658 2.63 12.55 2.47
CA ASN A 658 3.95 13.09 2.12
C ASN A 658 4.04 14.63 2.24
N PHE A 659 2.91 15.32 2.20
CA PHE A 659 2.83 16.78 2.31
C PHE A 659 2.50 17.29 3.73
N GLY A 660 2.25 16.39 4.70
CA GLY A 660 1.92 16.77 6.07
C GLY A 660 1.12 15.72 6.83
N ALA A 661 0.59 16.10 7.98
CA ALA A 661 -0.21 15.25 8.85
C ALA A 661 -1.59 15.82 9.12
N PHE A 662 -2.60 14.96 9.12
CA PHE A 662 -3.96 15.30 9.53
C PHE A 662 -4.11 15.04 11.03
N VAL A 663 -4.76 15.98 11.72
CA VAL A 663 -4.90 15.95 13.17
C VAL A 663 -6.35 16.19 13.55
N ASP A 664 -6.94 15.22 14.25
CA ASP A 664 -8.21 15.43 14.95
C ASP A 664 -7.96 16.28 16.20
N ILE A 665 -8.49 17.49 16.21
CA ILE A 665 -8.35 18.48 17.30
C ILE A 665 -9.63 18.67 18.10
N GLY A 666 -10.59 17.76 17.95
CA GLY A 666 -11.85 17.83 18.68
C GLY A 666 -13.01 18.51 17.96
N VAL A 667 -12.86 18.88 16.67
CA VAL A 667 -13.94 19.35 15.81
C VAL A 667 -14.28 18.31 14.75
N HIS A 668 -15.41 18.48 14.03
CA HIS A 668 -15.88 17.51 13.03
C HIS A 668 -15.01 17.40 11.76
N GLN A 669 -13.93 18.16 11.69
CA GLN A 669 -13.03 18.22 10.55
C GLN A 669 -11.58 18.18 11.03
N ASP A 670 -10.79 17.26 10.48
CA ASP A 670 -9.36 17.20 10.77
C ASP A 670 -8.66 18.47 10.25
N GLY A 671 -7.73 18.99 11.07
CA GLY A 671 -6.82 20.03 10.66
C GLY A 671 -5.57 19.45 9.95
N LEU A 672 -4.97 20.23 9.05
CA LEU A 672 -3.74 19.86 8.36
C LEU A 672 -2.53 20.60 8.97
N VAL A 673 -1.55 19.85 9.45
CA VAL A 673 -0.19 20.33 9.69
C VAL A 673 0.63 20.08 8.45
N HIS A 674 0.88 21.12 7.65
CA HIS A 674 1.72 20.99 6.45
C HIS A 674 3.14 20.58 6.83
N ILE A 675 3.88 19.88 5.95
CA ILE A 675 5.24 19.39 6.20
C ILE A 675 6.18 20.48 6.72
N SER A 676 6.03 21.71 6.23
CA SER A 676 6.80 22.87 6.69
C SER A 676 6.46 23.34 8.11
N GLN A 677 5.38 22.84 8.71
CA GLN A 677 4.88 23.21 10.03
C GLN A 677 5.00 22.10 11.07
N LEU A 678 5.57 20.95 10.72
CA LEU A 678 5.71 19.80 11.63
C LEU A 678 6.81 19.96 12.68
N ALA A 679 7.87 20.69 12.38
CA ALA A 679 8.98 20.93 13.30
C ALA A 679 9.71 22.24 12.96
N ASP A 680 10.50 22.76 13.93
CA ASP A 680 11.29 23.98 13.74
C ASP A 680 12.45 23.84 12.75
N LYS A 681 12.90 22.60 12.50
CA LYS A 681 13.90 22.24 11.50
C LYS A 681 13.26 21.70 10.21
N PHE A 682 14.04 21.71 9.15
CA PHE A 682 13.60 21.15 7.87
C PHE A 682 13.21 19.67 8.00
N VAL A 683 12.02 19.34 7.51
CA VAL A 683 11.49 17.98 7.48
C VAL A 683 11.39 17.53 6.02
N ASP A 684 12.09 16.48 5.69
CA ASP A 684 12.07 15.85 4.35
C ASP A 684 10.95 14.81 4.21
N ASP A 685 10.59 14.15 5.32
CA ASP A 685 9.54 13.14 5.37
C ASP A 685 8.73 13.27 6.68
N PRO A 686 7.41 13.56 6.61
CA PRO A 686 6.54 13.66 7.78
C PRO A 686 6.57 12.44 8.70
N LYS A 687 6.73 11.24 8.14
CA LYS A 687 6.74 9.96 8.87
C LYS A 687 7.91 9.82 9.84
N LYS A 688 8.98 10.60 9.65
CA LYS A 688 10.12 10.67 10.58
C LYS A 688 9.83 11.50 11.82
N VAL A 689 8.77 12.32 11.80
CA VAL A 689 8.44 13.28 12.85
C VAL A 689 7.19 12.87 13.62
N VAL A 690 6.16 12.41 12.90
CA VAL A 690 4.86 12.06 13.49
C VAL A 690 4.36 10.72 12.99
N LYS A 691 3.46 10.09 13.78
CA LYS A 691 2.86 8.79 13.51
C LYS A 691 1.35 8.83 13.71
N VAL A 692 0.62 8.01 12.95
CA VAL A 692 -0.83 7.83 13.15
C VAL A 692 -1.10 7.34 14.58
N GLY A 693 -2.13 7.90 15.22
CA GLY A 693 -2.47 7.61 16.61
C GLY A 693 -1.63 8.36 17.65
N GLN A 694 -0.61 9.14 17.24
CA GLN A 694 0.20 9.94 18.16
C GLN A 694 -0.62 11.14 18.67
N VAL A 695 -0.57 11.38 19.98
CA VAL A 695 -1.09 12.60 20.59
C VAL A 695 -0.07 13.71 20.41
N VAL A 696 -0.51 14.84 19.87
CA VAL A 696 0.33 16.01 19.59
C VAL A 696 -0.33 17.30 20.05
N LYS A 697 0.48 18.31 20.32
CA LYS A 697 0.01 19.68 20.56
C LYS A 697 0.16 20.50 19.29
N VAL A 698 -0.88 21.21 18.92
CA VAL A 698 -0.93 22.01 17.69
C VAL A 698 -1.48 23.40 17.96
N GLN A 699 -1.09 24.37 17.13
CA GLN A 699 -1.65 25.70 17.13
C GLN A 699 -2.41 25.96 15.83
N VAL A 700 -3.57 26.59 15.92
CA VAL A 700 -4.39 26.97 14.77
C VAL A 700 -3.73 28.15 14.04
N LEU A 701 -3.37 27.98 12.78
CA LEU A 701 -2.78 29.02 11.93
C LEU A 701 -3.81 29.75 11.09
N GLU A 702 -4.74 29.00 10.48
CA GLU A 702 -5.74 29.55 9.57
C GLU A 702 -7.01 28.70 9.61
N ILE A 703 -8.15 29.36 9.45
CA ILE A 703 -9.47 28.73 9.42
C ILE A 703 -10.21 29.20 8.16
N ASN A 704 -10.62 28.27 7.33
CA ASN A 704 -11.47 28.54 6.18
C ASN A 704 -12.78 27.77 6.31
N GLU A 705 -13.80 28.44 6.85
CA GLU A 705 -15.11 27.82 7.11
C GLU A 705 -15.82 27.39 5.82
N LYS A 706 -15.70 28.17 4.73
CA LYS A 706 -16.35 27.86 3.45
C LYS A 706 -15.83 26.57 2.82
N LEU A 707 -14.53 26.34 2.90
CA LEU A 707 -13.86 25.17 2.37
C LEU A 707 -13.71 24.05 3.41
N LYS A 708 -14.14 24.28 4.65
CA LYS A 708 -13.96 23.38 5.80
C LYS A 708 -12.50 22.96 5.96
N ARG A 709 -11.58 23.92 5.92
CA ARG A 709 -10.14 23.68 6.05
C ARG A 709 -9.59 24.37 7.29
N ILE A 710 -8.74 23.66 8.02
CA ILE A 710 -8.06 24.15 9.22
C ILE A 710 -6.57 23.90 9.00
N SER A 711 -5.76 24.95 9.01
CA SER A 711 -4.31 24.86 8.95
C SER A 711 -3.73 24.93 10.36
N LEU A 712 -2.84 23.99 10.67
CA LEU A 712 -2.25 23.82 11.99
C LEU A 712 -0.73 23.90 11.94
N SER A 713 -0.10 24.18 13.06
CA SER A 713 1.35 24.14 13.26
C SER A 713 1.72 23.39 14.53
N MET A 714 2.84 22.68 14.49
CA MET A 714 3.50 22.10 15.64
C MET A 714 4.78 22.88 16.02
N LYS A 715 5.15 23.91 15.24
CA LYS A 715 6.34 24.73 15.48
C LYS A 715 6.20 25.58 16.74
N GLY A 716 7.30 25.68 17.47
CA GLY A 716 7.39 26.50 18.67
C GLY A 716 6.60 25.95 19.88
N ILE A 717 5.99 24.77 19.76
CA ILE A 717 5.19 24.15 20.83
C ILE A 717 5.97 22.99 21.43
N LYS A 718 6.05 22.94 22.75
CA LYS A 718 6.65 21.81 23.46
C LYS A 718 5.69 20.62 23.41
N GLN A 719 6.08 19.58 22.69
CA GLN A 719 5.31 18.34 22.50
C GLN A 719 5.28 17.46 23.76
#